data_659ac4dfddfb3bfad60a06c525331b38
#
_entry.id   659ac4dfddfb3bfad60a06c525331b38
#
_cell.length_a   1.000
_cell.length_b   1.000
_cell.length_c   1.000
_cell.angle_alpha   90.00
_cell.angle_beta   90.00
_cell.angle_gamma   90.00
#
_symmetry.space_group_name_H-M   'P 1'
#
loop_
_entity.id
_entity.type
_entity.pdbx_description
1 polymer ?
#
loop_
_entity_poly.entity_id
_entity_poly.type
_entity_poly.pdbx_seq_one_letter_code
_entity_poly.pdbx_strand_id
1 'polypeptide(L)'
;MDTYEQNVMQTLNAVPQGGSTDMMKKVERALRLIKTVEEAERWMILNKQNIRLFKKMLMLKKENPLRLEANIGLCKSYQRQLHRLRLDLVKQGGGVTKKQNRHLIWETIETHHQGRVKTGMITNLDYKDPNIFFNRAFPMFRRHVRRELVNHPLKVYIMFTGNFIKPTTKEEDLKTFITYRLTSKLARSGVTKYKNKIYLCDRCLNYFATEVKLQQHSVNCGEKEAVRVRMPETDDERFVEFKDFNSKERVEYMVYADFEALLVPQHHEDMEMDHGSYTKNIQKHVPYSVGYYVHCTHDPNQSFYKAYRGADCVKWFVHELEQVAYSLEQKIKHVKPMYPLTVEQELDFMSAEKCHICGKDFVSNSIRVRDHSHRTGIYRGAAHQFCNLHYQDSRVVPVVMHNLSGYDSHFIIEALLTEIDGQVDVLPINKEKYISFTKHVSDIQLRFIDSFRFLADKLENLASYLDNDKKSILHKEVSNDEQFQLLTRKGVFPYEYMSSWGRLQETKLPPKEAFYSVLTDEHITDEDYNHAIQVWNTFNLHTLGDYSDLYMKTDVLLLADIFENFRNACIHSYSLDPSHYYTLPGYTWSAMLKYTNIKLELFTDIDDLLFIEKGIRGGVSQCSNRYAKANNKYMEEGYDKTQEDVYLMYYDVVNLYGAAMCGYLPTGNFKWVDTPNIEDVADDSPVGYILETYRKRLCMTSTTTTCTNGTTPQMSGYYTQTPIV
;
A
#
# COMPACT_ATOMS: atom_id res chain seq x y z
N MET A 1 17.47 35.25 -46.88
CA MET A 1 17.09 33.85 -46.54
C MET A 1 17.97 33.00 -47.42
N ASP A 2 19.00 32.41 -46.82
CA ASP A 2 20.03 31.71 -47.55
C ASP A 2 19.52 30.42 -48.19
N THR A 3 20.05 30.11 -49.37
CA THR A 3 19.77 28.90 -50.16
C THR A 3 19.84 27.61 -49.35
N TYR A 4 20.56 27.64 -48.26
CA TYR A 4 20.70 26.55 -47.28
C TYR A 4 19.43 26.35 -46.42
N GLU A 5 18.81 27.44 -45.91
CA GLU A 5 17.55 27.36 -45.14
C GLU A 5 16.40 26.90 -46.05
N GLN A 6 16.39 27.31 -47.33
CA GLN A 6 15.39 26.81 -48.29
C GLN A 6 15.55 25.31 -48.58
N ASN A 7 16.78 24.81 -48.72
CA ASN A 7 17.03 23.38 -48.95
C ASN A 7 16.66 22.51 -47.76
N VAL A 8 16.89 22.99 -46.54
CA VAL A 8 16.52 22.24 -45.33
C VAL A 8 15.00 22.30 -45.08
N MET A 9 14.36 23.45 -45.36
CA MET A 9 12.91 23.58 -45.32
C MET A 9 12.22 22.72 -46.38
N GLN A 10 12.76 22.64 -47.60
CA GLN A 10 12.31 21.70 -48.64
C GLN A 10 12.47 20.24 -48.19
N THR A 11 13.54 19.92 -47.47
CA THR A 11 13.81 18.58 -46.98
C THR A 11 12.85 18.20 -45.83
N LEU A 12 12.44 19.16 -44.99
CA LEU A 12 11.46 18.96 -43.92
C LEU A 12 10.01 18.98 -44.43
N ASN A 13 9.73 19.73 -45.51
CA ASN A 13 8.41 19.82 -46.14
C ASN A 13 8.14 18.72 -47.17
N ALA A 14 9.18 18.12 -47.76
CA ALA A 14 9.07 16.96 -48.61
C ALA A 14 8.89 15.70 -47.75
N VAL A 15 7.63 15.40 -47.35
CA VAL A 15 7.29 14.15 -46.67
C VAL A 15 7.25 13.04 -47.74
N PRO A 16 8.22 12.11 -47.76
CA PRO A 16 8.18 10.97 -48.67
C PRO A 16 7.18 9.96 -48.18
N GLN A 17 6.63 9.19 -49.10
CA GLN A 17 5.79 8.00 -48.80
C GLN A 17 6.58 6.83 -48.19
N GLY A 18 7.75 7.04 -47.63
CA GLY A 18 8.62 6.05 -46.99
C GLY A 18 8.64 6.20 -45.46
N GLY A 19 8.65 5.08 -44.79
CA GLY A 19 8.38 4.95 -43.35
C GLY A 19 9.29 5.75 -42.42
N SER A 20 8.90 5.81 -41.15
CA SER A 20 9.42 6.54 -40.00
C SER A 20 10.98 6.54 -39.86
N THR A 21 11.65 5.49 -40.27
CA THR A 21 13.12 5.32 -40.19
C THR A 21 13.93 6.26 -41.09
N ASP A 22 13.43 6.60 -42.29
CA ASP A 22 14.15 7.48 -43.20
C ASP A 22 14.10 8.95 -42.75
N MET A 23 13.00 9.33 -42.13
CA MET A 23 12.84 10.68 -41.60
C MET A 23 13.67 10.92 -40.33
N MET A 24 13.84 9.92 -39.47
CA MET A 24 14.74 9.98 -38.31
C MET A 24 16.19 10.19 -38.77
N LYS A 25 16.64 9.49 -39.80
CA LYS A 25 18.00 9.69 -40.38
C LYS A 25 18.19 11.08 -40.95
N LYS A 26 17.15 11.68 -41.56
CA LYS A 26 17.20 13.07 -42.08
C LYS A 26 17.27 14.09 -40.95
N VAL A 27 16.50 13.88 -39.86
CA VAL A 27 16.56 14.71 -38.65
C VAL A 27 17.93 14.62 -37.98
N GLU A 28 18.52 13.46 -37.86
CA GLU A 28 19.87 13.29 -37.32
C GLU A 28 20.94 14.00 -38.19
N ARG A 29 20.82 13.93 -39.52
CA ARG A 29 21.72 14.68 -40.42
C ARG A 29 21.57 16.19 -40.24
N ALA A 30 20.36 16.71 -40.12
CA ALA A 30 20.12 18.13 -39.89
C ALA A 30 20.69 18.59 -38.53
N LEU A 31 20.58 17.78 -37.46
CA LEU A 31 21.17 18.08 -36.16
C LEU A 31 22.69 18.16 -36.19
N ARG A 32 23.37 17.31 -36.98
CA ARG A 32 24.85 17.34 -37.15
C ARG A 32 25.37 18.60 -37.80
N LEU A 33 24.54 19.34 -38.52
CA LEU A 33 24.91 20.57 -39.21
C LEU A 33 24.84 21.83 -38.35
N ILE A 34 24.18 21.73 -37.18
CA ILE A 34 24.04 22.84 -36.23
C ILE A 34 25.30 22.92 -35.36
N LYS A 35 26.06 24.02 -35.51
CA LYS A 35 27.33 24.21 -34.79
C LYS A 35 27.31 25.34 -33.76
N THR A 36 26.30 26.20 -33.77
CA THR A 36 26.22 27.34 -32.87
C THR A 36 24.91 27.35 -32.08
N VAL A 37 24.92 27.98 -30.89
CA VAL A 37 23.74 28.16 -30.05
C VAL A 37 22.65 28.96 -30.78
N GLU A 38 23.03 29.96 -31.53
CA GLU A 38 22.13 30.80 -32.30
C GLU A 38 21.42 30.03 -33.40
N GLU A 39 22.13 29.16 -34.11
CA GLU A 39 21.55 28.24 -35.08
C GLU A 39 20.55 27.28 -34.43
N ALA A 40 20.91 26.69 -33.29
CA ALA A 40 20.01 25.83 -32.56
C ALA A 40 18.72 26.57 -32.11
N GLU A 41 18.85 27.81 -31.65
CA GLU A 41 17.71 28.64 -31.26
C GLU A 41 16.80 29.01 -32.44
N ARG A 42 17.38 29.39 -33.60
CA ARG A 42 16.61 29.63 -34.82
C ARG A 42 15.84 28.40 -35.27
N TRP A 43 16.47 27.23 -35.24
CA TRP A 43 15.81 25.95 -35.56
C TRP A 43 14.70 25.60 -34.58
N MET A 44 14.88 25.88 -33.28
CA MET A 44 13.84 25.69 -32.26
C MET A 44 12.64 26.61 -32.53
N ILE A 45 12.83 27.84 -32.95
CA ILE A 45 11.75 28.78 -33.30
C ILE A 45 10.97 28.27 -34.52
N LEU A 46 11.68 27.90 -35.59
CA LEU A 46 11.08 27.37 -36.82
C LEU A 46 10.28 26.09 -36.58
N ASN A 47 10.83 25.19 -35.79
CA ASN A 47 10.14 23.96 -35.44
C ASN A 47 8.88 24.21 -34.59
N LYS A 48 8.90 25.18 -33.67
CA LYS A 48 7.69 25.63 -32.95
C LYS A 48 6.63 26.20 -33.88
N GLN A 49 7.02 26.91 -34.91
CA GLN A 49 6.10 27.42 -35.93
C GLN A 49 5.47 26.28 -36.73
N ASN A 50 6.25 25.28 -37.11
CA ASN A 50 5.75 24.07 -37.79
C ASN A 50 4.74 23.31 -36.94
N ILE A 51 5.02 23.11 -35.65
CA ILE A 51 4.05 22.48 -34.71
C ILE A 51 2.75 23.29 -34.67
N ARG A 52 2.82 24.62 -34.65
CA ARG A 52 1.62 25.47 -34.68
C ARG A 52 0.84 25.34 -35.98
N LEU A 53 1.57 25.28 -37.10
CA LEU A 53 0.97 25.13 -38.44
C LEU A 53 0.25 23.77 -38.55
N PHE A 54 0.92 22.67 -38.21
CA PHE A 54 0.32 21.34 -38.25
C PHE A 54 -0.91 21.22 -37.31
N LYS A 55 -0.86 21.84 -36.13
CA LYS A 55 -2.02 21.90 -35.25
C LYS A 55 -3.18 22.71 -35.89
N LYS A 56 -2.89 23.79 -36.59
CA LYS A 56 -3.89 24.59 -37.32
C LYS A 56 -4.49 23.81 -38.49
N MET A 57 -3.67 23.08 -39.23
CA MET A 57 -4.12 22.21 -40.32
C MET A 57 -4.99 21.05 -39.82
N LEU A 58 -4.63 20.47 -38.67
CA LEU A 58 -5.44 19.44 -38.01
C LEU A 58 -6.82 19.99 -37.59
N MET A 59 -6.86 21.20 -37.01
CA MET A 59 -8.13 21.85 -36.65
C MET A 59 -9.02 22.15 -37.87
N LEU A 60 -8.40 22.49 -39.00
CA LEU A 60 -9.12 22.83 -40.24
C LEU A 60 -9.47 21.62 -41.10
N LYS A 61 -9.13 20.41 -40.65
CA LYS A 61 -9.35 19.12 -41.38
C LYS A 61 -8.83 19.14 -42.84
N LYS A 62 -7.75 19.87 -43.10
CA LYS A 62 -7.19 20.07 -44.47
C LYS A 62 -6.37 18.90 -44.98
N GLU A 63 -5.91 17.99 -44.10
CA GLU A 63 -5.13 16.79 -44.47
C GLU A 63 -5.46 15.63 -43.53
N ASN A 64 -4.97 14.42 -43.86
CA ASN A 64 -5.16 13.22 -43.06
C ASN A 64 -4.72 13.45 -41.60
N PRO A 65 -5.64 13.33 -40.60
CA PRO A 65 -5.35 13.61 -39.20
C PRO A 65 -4.20 12.80 -38.64
N LEU A 66 -4.10 11.50 -38.94
CA LEU A 66 -3.04 10.61 -38.46
C LEU A 66 -1.65 11.06 -38.93
N ARG A 67 -1.57 11.53 -40.18
CA ARG A 67 -0.31 12.05 -40.76
C ARG A 67 0.11 13.36 -40.06
N LEU A 68 -0.84 14.24 -39.79
CA LEU A 68 -0.58 15.52 -39.10
C LEU A 68 -0.16 15.30 -37.65
N GLU A 69 -0.76 14.35 -36.95
CA GLU A 69 -0.41 13.98 -35.59
C GLU A 69 0.99 13.34 -35.51
N ALA A 70 1.31 12.42 -36.43
CA ALA A 70 2.65 11.86 -36.56
C ALA A 70 3.71 12.96 -36.81
N ASN A 71 3.42 13.92 -37.67
CA ASN A 71 4.32 15.05 -37.93
C ASN A 71 4.46 15.96 -36.70
N ILE A 72 3.39 16.19 -35.94
CA ILE A 72 3.46 16.94 -34.69
C ILE A 72 4.33 16.19 -33.68
N GLY A 73 4.16 14.87 -33.55
CA GLY A 73 4.96 14.01 -32.69
C GLY A 73 6.44 14.07 -33.04
N LEU A 74 6.77 13.99 -34.35
CA LEU A 74 8.12 14.09 -34.85
C LEU A 74 8.73 15.45 -34.57
N CYS A 75 8.00 16.53 -34.84
CA CYS A 75 8.46 17.90 -34.55
C CYS A 75 8.69 18.11 -33.03
N LYS A 76 7.89 17.51 -32.17
CA LYS A 76 8.10 17.54 -30.71
C LYS A 76 9.37 16.77 -30.31
N SER A 77 9.63 15.62 -30.93
CA SER A 77 10.86 14.86 -30.70
C SER A 77 12.07 15.64 -31.15
N TYR A 78 12.00 16.22 -32.33
CA TYR A 78 13.06 17.08 -32.89
C TYR A 78 13.32 18.32 -32.01
N GLN A 79 12.27 18.95 -31.50
CA GLN A 79 12.39 20.06 -30.54
C GLN A 79 13.20 19.68 -29.30
N ARG A 80 12.98 18.47 -28.76
CA ARG A 80 13.76 17.94 -27.62
C ARG A 80 15.24 17.72 -27.99
N GLN A 81 15.52 17.20 -29.16
CA GLN A 81 16.89 16.98 -29.62
C GLN A 81 17.63 18.31 -29.90
N LEU A 82 16.97 19.29 -30.49
CA LEU A 82 17.49 20.66 -30.66
C LEU A 82 17.80 21.31 -29.32
N HIS A 83 16.94 21.11 -28.36
CA HIS A 83 17.16 21.64 -27.01
C HIS A 83 18.39 21.01 -26.34
N ARG A 84 18.58 19.69 -26.46
CA ARG A 84 19.79 19.01 -25.99
C ARG A 84 21.04 19.52 -26.67
N LEU A 85 21.04 19.59 -28.01
CA LEU A 85 22.16 20.09 -28.80
C LEU A 85 22.53 21.53 -28.42
N ARG A 86 21.55 22.42 -28.26
CA ARG A 86 21.76 23.77 -27.75
C ARG A 86 22.46 23.79 -26.40
N LEU A 87 22.02 22.93 -25.47
CA LEU A 87 22.66 22.82 -24.17
C LEU A 87 24.10 22.35 -24.25
N ASP A 88 24.39 21.40 -25.14
CA ASP A 88 25.73 20.88 -25.35
C ASP A 88 26.64 21.92 -26.01
N LEU A 89 26.12 22.69 -26.95
CA LEU A 89 26.85 23.81 -27.58
C LEU A 89 27.15 24.94 -26.58
N VAL A 90 26.21 25.26 -25.69
CA VAL A 90 26.43 26.21 -24.58
C VAL A 90 27.55 25.74 -23.65
N LYS A 91 27.58 24.43 -23.32
CA LYS A 91 28.63 23.84 -22.50
C LYS A 91 30.02 23.88 -23.17
N GLN A 92 30.08 23.83 -24.51
CA GLN A 92 31.29 23.87 -25.28
C GLN A 92 31.83 25.30 -25.54
N GLY A 93 31.20 26.35 -24.97
CA GLY A 93 31.64 27.73 -25.08
C GLY A 93 31.23 28.41 -26.41
N GLY A 94 30.32 27.82 -27.16
CA GLY A 94 29.82 28.38 -28.42
C GLY A 94 28.77 29.46 -28.23
N GLY A 95 29.18 30.73 -28.18
CA GLY A 95 28.28 31.88 -28.31
C GLY A 95 28.14 32.75 -27.08
N VAL A 96 28.86 33.83 -27.08
CA VAL A 96 28.71 34.94 -26.12
C VAL A 96 27.70 35.92 -26.68
N THR A 97 26.73 36.32 -25.91
CA THR A 97 26.51 37.74 -25.60
C THR A 97 25.41 37.97 -24.58
N LYS A 98 25.73 38.85 -23.68
CA LYS A 98 24.95 39.52 -22.62
C LYS A 98 24.67 38.73 -21.35
N LYS A 99 25.48 39.11 -20.35
CA LYS A 99 25.31 38.87 -18.92
C LYS A 99 23.84 38.76 -18.48
N GLN A 100 23.34 37.58 -18.42
CA GLN A 100 22.39 37.14 -17.39
C GLN A 100 22.94 35.80 -16.90
N ASN A 101 23.53 35.80 -15.69
CA ASN A 101 23.91 34.61 -14.95
C ASN A 101 22.65 33.76 -14.69
N ARG A 102 22.19 33.02 -15.69
CA ARG A 102 21.06 32.11 -15.56
C ARG A 102 21.57 30.67 -15.67
N HIS A 103 22.09 30.17 -14.55
CA HIS A 103 22.43 28.76 -14.41
C HIS A 103 21.18 27.85 -14.38
N LEU A 104 19.99 28.44 -14.29
CA LEU A 104 18.70 27.78 -14.31
C LEU A 104 17.78 28.45 -15.32
N ILE A 105 17.07 27.64 -16.10
CA ILE A 105 16.08 28.13 -17.05
C ILE A 105 14.70 27.59 -16.67
N TRP A 106 13.70 28.48 -16.53
CA TRP A 106 12.29 28.09 -16.46
C TRP A 106 11.71 28.08 -17.85
N GLU A 107 11.06 26.98 -18.21
CA GLU A 107 10.32 26.86 -19.46
C GLU A 107 8.90 26.37 -19.16
N THR A 108 7.90 27.06 -19.73
CA THR A 108 6.53 26.57 -19.71
C THR A 108 6.34 25.65 -20.91
N ILE A 109 6.11 24.34 -20.65
CA ILE A 109 6.08 23.32 -21.68
C ILE A 109 4.74 23.35 -22.41
N GLU A 110 3.65 23.27 -21.66
CA GLU A 110 2.29 23.20 -22.22
C GLU A 110 1.28 23.91 -21.34
N THR A 111 0.22 24.42 -21.98
CA THR A 111 -0.95 24.93 -21.30
C THR A 111 -2.19 24.28 -21.89
N HIS A 112 -2.99 23.61 -21.06
CA HIS A 112 -4.21 22.95 -21.45
C HIS A 112 -5.43 23.59 -20.76
N HIS A 113 -6.62 23.32 -21.27
CA HIS A 113 -7.89 23.81 -20.70
C HIS A 113 -7.93 25.32 -20.44
N GLN A 114 -7.62 26.13 -21.47
CA GLN A 114 -7.62 27.60 -21.36
C GLN A 114 -6.69 28.12 -20.26
N GLY A 115 -5.52 27.50 -20.08
CA GLY A 115 -4.54 27.90 -19.09
C GLY A 115 -4.77 27.36 -17.67
N ARG A 116 -5.76 26.47 -17.47
CA ARG A 116 -6.03 25.86 -16.14
C ARG A 116 -5.04 24.76 -15.76
N VAL A 117 -4.46 24.08 -16.76
CA VAL A 117 -3.39 23.11 -16.56
C VAL A 117 -2.15 23.67 -17.23
N LYS A 118 -1.10 23.89 -16.45
CA LYS A 118 0.19 24.40 -16.94
C LYS A 118 1.29 23.44 -16.51
N THR A 119 2.12 23.04 -17.44
CA THR A 119 3.34 22.28 -17.19
C THR A 119 4.55 23.18 -17.38
N GLY A 120 5.47 23.14 -16.45
CA GLY A 120 6.71 23.92 -16.52
C GLY A 120 7.89 23.05 -16.14
N MET A 121 9.04 23.37 -16.66
CA MET A 121 10.30 22.69 -16.40
C MET A 121 11.37 23.70 -15.95
N ILE A 122 12.14 23.31 -14.94
CA ILE A 122 13.37 24.02 -14.57
C ILE A 122 14.54 23.17 -15.06
N THR A 123 15.32 23.71 -15.97
CA THR A 123 16.51 23.03 -16.50
C THR A 123 17.75 23.55 -15.78
N ASN A 124 18.54 22.61 -15.27
CA ASN A 124 19.85 22.88 -14.69
C ASN A 124 20.91 22.92 -15.78
N LEU A 125 21.66 24.01 -15.87
CA LEU A 125 22.73 24.19 -16.84
C LEU A 125 24.13 23.99 -16.25
N ASP A 126 24.28 24.10 -14.91
CA ASP A 126 25.62 24.29 -14.33
C ASP A 126 25.80 23.67 -12.92
N TYR A 127 24.74 23.45 -12.18
CA TYR A 127 24.88 22.94 -10.81
C TYR A 127 25.07 21.43 -10.79
N LYS A 128 26.25 20.97 -10.33
CA LYS A 128 26.57 19.54 -10.16
C LYS A 128 26.04 19.00 -8.83
N ASP A 129 25.94 19.84 -7.80
CA ASP A 129 25.40 19.49 -6.50
C ASP A 129 23.87 19.66 -6.50
N PRO A 130 23.11 18.57 -6.25
CA PRO A 130 21.66 18.63 -6.16
C PRO A 130 21.13 19.63 -5.12
N ASN A 131 21.81 19.79 -3.98
CA ASN A 131 21.38 20.72 -2.92
C ASN A 131 21.50 22.16 -3.41
N ILE A 132 22.59 22.50 -4.09
CA ILE A 132 22.78 23.83 -4.67
C ILE A 132 21.72 24.06 -5.76
N PHE A 133 21.46 23.07 -6.60
CA PHE A 133 20.40 23.14 -7.59
C PHE A 133 19.04 23.41 -6.96
N PHE A 134 18.62 22.62 -5.97
CA PHE A 134 17.32 22.80 -5.31
C PHE A 134 17.20 24.15 -4.63
N ASN A 135 18.23 24.59 -3.90
CA ASN A 135 18.24 25.88 -3.23
C ASN A 135 18.06 27.05 -4.21
N ARG A 136 18.55 26.91 -5.45
CA ARG A 136 18.43 27.92 -6.50
C ARG A 136 17.16 27.78 -7.33
N ALA A 137 16.73 26.55 -7.60
CA ALA A 137 15.52 26.27 -8.39
C ALA A 137 14.23 26.59 -7.62
N PHE A 138 14.21 26.35 -6.31
CA PHE A 138 13.02 26.51 -5.49
C PHE A 138 12.47 27.95 -5.42
N PRO A 139 13.30 29.02 -5.28
CA PRO A 139 12.82 30.39 -5.40
C PRO A 139 12.21 30.73 -6.76
N MET A 140 12.75 30.18 -7.84
CA MET A 140 12.21 30.34 -9.20
C MET A 140 10.87 29.65 -9.33
N PHE A 141 10.76 28.41 -8.91
CA PHE A 141 9.52 27.64 -8.84
C PHE A 141 8.46 28.36 -8.02
N ARG A 142 8.79 28.79 -6.77
CA ARG A 142 7.86 29.56 -5.90
C ARG A 142 7.34 30.81 -6.58
N ARG A 143 8.16 31.53 -7.33
CA ARG A 143 7.75 32.74 -8.03
C ARG A 143 6.68 32.45 -9.09
N HIS A 144 6.85 31.36 -9.84
CA HIS A 144 5.88 30.94 -10.85
C HIS A 144 4.59 30.44 -10.23
N VAL A 145 4.65 29.60 -9.19
CA VAL A 145 3.47 29.11 -8.48
C VAL A 145 2.71 30.27 -7.81
N ARG A 146 3.41 31.21 -7.16
CA ARG A 146 2.77 32.39 -6.55
C ARG A 146 2.05 33.26 -7.57
N ARG A 147 2.59 33.43 -8.76
CA ARG A 147 1.95 34.20 -9.84
C ARG A 147 0.64 33.59 -10.25
N GLU A 148 0.56 32.29 -10.32
CA GLU A 148 -0.66 31.57 -10.68
C GLU A 148 -1.67 31.50 -9.51
N LEU A 149 -1.20 31.41 -8.27
CA LEU A 149 -2.04 31.38 -7.06
C LEU A 149 -2.83 32.67 -6.81
N VAL A 150 -2.42 33.79 -7.40
CA VAL A 150 -3.15 35.05 -7.30
C VAL A 150 -4.56 34.92 -7.89
N ASN A 151 -4.69 34.12 -8.94
CA ASN A 151 -5.95 34.05 -9.70
C ASN A 151 -6.80 32.81 -9.31
N HIS A 152 -6.18 31.70 -8.91
CA HIS A 152 -6.88 30.42 -8.62
C HIS A 152 -6.15 29.57 -7.60
N PRO A 153 -6.85 28.76 -6.77
CA PRO A 153 -6.22 27.73 -5.97
C PRO A 153 -5.60 26.66 -6.90
N LEU A 154 -4.36 26.28 -6.65
CA LEU A 154 -3.61 25.36 -7.49
C LEU A 154 -3.36 24.03 -6.78
N LYS A 155 -3.46 22.93 -7.55
CA LYS A 155 -2.87 21.65 -7.21
C LYS A 155 -1.56 21.54 -7.98
N VAL A 156 -0.44 21.40 -7.25
CA VAL A 156 0.89 21.37 -7.84
C VAL A 156 1.45 19.97 -7.74
N TYR A 157 1.90 19.43 -8.87
CA TYR A 157 2.69 18.20 -8.96
C TYR A 157 4.11 18.59 -9.33
N ILE A 158 5.07 18.09 -8.55
CA ILE A 158 6.50 18.30 -8.84
C ILE A 158 7.10 16.94 -9.14
N MET A 159 7.72 16.83 -10.30
CA MET A 159 8.54 15.68 -10.71
C MET A 159 9.97 16.15 -10.85
N PHE A 160 10.90 15.46 -10.23
CA PHE A 160 12.32 15.66 -10.41
C PHE A 160 12.90 14.46 -11.16
N THR A 161 13.51 14.71 -12.29
CA THR A 161 14.24 13.70 -13.06
C THR A 161 15.68 14.16 -13.21
N GLY A 162 16.62 13.39 -12.70
CA GLY A 162 18.04 13.69 -12.76
C GLY A 162 18.83 12.50 -13.30
N ASN A 163 19.77 12.77 -14.22
CA ASN A 163 20.77 11.81 -14.63
C ASN A 163 22.02 12.02 -13.79
N PHE A 164 22.40 11.04 -12.99
CA PHE A 164 23.65 11.06 -12.25
C PHE A 164 24.67 10.18 -12.99
N ILE A 165 25.77 10.78 -13.39
CA ILE A 165 26.88 10.07 -14.03
C ILE A 165 27.95 9.87 -12.96
N LYS A 166 28.23 8.61 -12.62
CA LYS A 166 29.38 8.30 -11.76
C LYS A 166 30.64 8.54 -12.58
N PRO A 167 31.60 9.35 -12.12
CA PRO A 167 32.85 9.52 -12.83
C PRO A 167 33.68 8.24 -12.70
N THR A 168 33.59 7.35 -13.68
CA THR A 168 34.43 6.19 -13.84
C THR A 168 35.22 6.35 -15.13
N THR A 169 36.41 5.81 -15.18
CA THR A 169 37.38 5.93 -16.29
C THR A 169 37.00 5.10 -17.53
N LYS A 170 35.79 4.52 -17.57
CA LYS A 170 35.27 3.79 -18.76
C LYS A 170 33.91 4.36 -19.16
N GLU A 171 33.78 4.67 -20.43
CA GLU A 171 32.64 5.35 -21.08
C GLU A 171 31.30 4.58 -21.03
N GLU A 172 31.27 3.36 -20.50
CA GLU A 172 30.10 2.45 -20.54
C GLU A 172 29.32 2.36 -19.22
N ASP A 173 29.72 3.03 -18.12
CA ASP A 173 29.12 2.84 -16.83
C ASP A 173 27.98 3.80 -16.50
N LEU A 174 26.78 3.23 -16.54
CA LEU A 174 25.58 3.48 -15.73
C LEU A 174 25.08 4.92 -15.60
N LYS A 175 24.16 5.25 -16.48
CA LYS A 175 23.18 6.32 -16.26
C LYS A 175 22.18 5.85 -15.20
N THR A 176 22.35 6.28 -13.95
CA THR A 176 21.36 6.05 -12.91
C THR A 176 20.28 7.12 -13.00
N PHE A 177 19.06 6.76 -13.38
CA PHE A 177 17.89 7.64 -13.32
C PHE A 177 17.33 7.62 -11.89
N ILE A 178 17.25 8.77 -11.25
CA ILE A 178 16.55 8.93 -9.99
C ILE A 178 15.32 9.80 -10.25
N THR A 179 14.14 9.21 -10.11
CA THR A 179 12.88 9.95 -10.22
C THR A 179 12.28 10.12 -8.83
N TYR A 180 12.14 11.35 -8.38
CA TYR A 180 11.41 11.69 -7.16
C TYR A 180 10.04 12.22 -7.53
N ARG A 181 8.99 11.57 -7.05
CA ARG A 181 7.62 12.05 -7.17
C ARG A 181 7.18 12.69 -5.86
N LEU A 182 6.89 13.98 -5.92
CA LEU A 182 6.35 14.73 -4.80
C LEU A 182 4.92 15.17 -5.13
N THR A 183 3.95 14.53 -4.52
CA THR A 183 2.55 14.95 -4.59
C THR A 183 2.25 15.88 -3.43
N SER A 184 2.06 17.19 -3.70
CA SER A 184 1.54 18.09 -2.68
C SER A 184 0.03 18.25 -2.85
N LYS A 185 -0.73 17.94 -1.82
CA LYS A 185 -2.13 18.36 -1.74
C LYS A 185 -2.15 19.89 -1.59
N LEU A 186 -2.74 20.60 -2.54
CA LEU A 186 -2.98 22.04 -2.54
C LEU A 186 -1.81 22.89 -2.03
N ALA A 187 -1.01 23.45 -2.94
CA ALA A 187 -0.18 24.59 -2.60
C ALA A 187 -1.08 25.79 -2.32
N ARG A 188 -1.53 25.91 -1.09
CA ARG A 188 -2.04 27.17 -0.56
C ARG A 188 -0.82 28.02 -0.24
N SER A 189 -0.97 29.32 -0.36
CA SER A 189 0.03 30.38 -0.22
C SER A 189 0.88 30.39 1.08
N GLY A 190 1.51 29.30 1.48
CA GLY A 190 2.37 29.21 2.66
C GLY A 190 1.68 29.56 4.00
N VAL A 191 0.34 29.65 3.99
CA VAL A 191 -0.51 29.97 5.15
C VAL A 191 -1.70 29.02 5.18
N THR A 192 -2.17 28.66 6.35
CA THR A 192 -3.38 27.86 6.57
C THR A 192 -4.64 28.63 6.13
N LYS A 193 -5.80 27.94 6.10
CA LYS A 193 -7.12 28.57 5.94
C LYS A 193 -7.34 29.78 6.88
N TYR A 194 -6.67 29.78 8.02
CA TYR A 194 -6.70 30.83 9.06
C TYR A 194 -5.51 31.80 8.97
N LYS A 195 -4.80 31.85 7.83
CA LYS A 195 -3.62 32.70 7.60
C LYS A 195 -2.41 32.40 8.49
N ASN A 196 -2.37 31.27 9.18
CA ASN A 196 -1.19 30.87 9.97
C ASN A 196 -0.06 30.39 9.04
N LYS A 197 1.17 30.86 9.32
CA LYS A 197 2.36 30.44 8.59
C LYS A 197 2.59 28.94 8.76
N ILE A 198 2.92 28.24 7.68
CA ILE A 198 3.35 26.85 7.68
C ILE A 198 4.80 26.74 7.25
N TYR A 199 5.51 25.77 7.81
CA TYR A 199 6.92 25.53 7.58
C TYR A 199 7.04 24.18 6.83
N LEU A 200 7.69 24.17 5.67
CA LEU A 200 7.81 23.00 4.82
C LEU A 200 9.21 22.41 4.92
N CYS A 201 9.31 21.10 5.05
CA CYS A 201 10.56 20.39 4.86
C CYS A 201 10.91 20.35 3.37
N ASP A 202 12.06 20.87 3.00
CA ASP A 202 12.50 20.94 1.59
C ASP A 202 12.84 19.55 1.02
N ARG A 203 13.07 18.54 1.88
CA ARG A 203 13.39 17.18 1.47
C ARG A 203 12.15 16.31 1.22
N CYS A 204 11.24 16.23 2.20
CA CYS A 204 10.07 15.34 2.14
C CYS A 204 8.75 16.08 1.88
N LEU A 205 8.77 17.41 1.83
CA LEU A 205 7.63 18.31 1.64
C LEU A 205 6.51 18.19 2.70
N ASN A 206 6.76 17.52 3.80
CA ASN A 206 5.86 17.58 4.95
C ASN A 206 5.82 19.00 5.52
N TYR A 207 4.66 19.43 5.98
CA TYR A 207 4.47 20.74 6.58
C TYR A 207 4.34 20.65 8.10
N PHE A 208 4.81 21.70 8.78
CA PHE A 208 4.79 21.83 10.23
C PHE A 208 4.20 23.17 10.63
N ALA A 209 3.51 23.19 11.77
CA ALA A 209 2.89 24.40 12.29
C ALA A 209 3.92 25.41 12.82
N THR A 210 5.08 24.94 13.26
CA THR A 210 6.16 25.79 13.82
C THR A 210 7.51 25.46 13.18
N GLU A 211 8.42 26.43 13.22
CA GLU A 211 9.79 26.27 12.72
C GLU A 211 10.58 25.27 13.57
N VAL A 212 10.33 25.23 14.87
CA VAL A 212 10.98 24.28 15.81
C VAL A 212 10.61 22.84 15.42
N LYS A 213 9.34 22.55 15.16
CA LYS A 213 8.91 21.23 14.70
C LYS A 213 9.54 20.86 13.35
N LEU A 214 9.70 21.81 12.43
CA LEU A 214 10.42 21.58 11.19
C LEU A 214 11.90 21.27 11.45
N GLN A 215 12.56 22.00 12.33
CA GLN A 215 13.98 21.76 12.65
C GLN A 215 14.19 20.38 13.28
N GLN A 216 13.36 19.99 14.25
CA GLN A 216 13.37 18.65 14.86
C GLN A 216 13.17 17.54 13.80
N HIS A 217 12.17 17.72 12.92
CA HIS A 217 11.95 16.79 11.82
C HIS A 217 13.15 16.74 10.86
N SER A 218 13.78 17.88 10.55
CA SER A 218 14.85 17.97 9.55
C SER A 218 16.10 17.18 9.94
N VAL A 219 16.40 17.06 11.24
CA VAL A 219 17.48 16.20 11.74
C VAL A 219 17.20 14.74 11.32
N ASN A 220 16.09 14.17 11.77
CA ASN A 220 15.73 12.78 11.46
C ASN A 220 15.50 12.53 9.96
N CYS A 221 14.91 13.51 9.26
CA CYS A 221 14.66 13.40 7.82
C CYS A 221 15.97 13.44 7.02
N GLY A 222 16.98 14.19 7.51
CA GLY A 222 18.29 14.31 6.88
C GLY A 222 19.13 13.04 6.97
N GLU A 223 19.00 12.30 8.06
CA GLU A 223 19.76 11.08 8.35
C GLU A 223 19.30 9.87 7.52
N LYS A 224 18.04 9.86 7.07
CA LYS A 224 17.51 8.72 6.30
C LYS A 224 17.91 8.81 4.83
N GLU A 225 18.26 7.66 4.25
CA GLU A 225 18.48 7.57 2.80
C GLU A 225 17.21 7.92 2.03
N ALA A 226 17.39 8.52 0.85
CA ALA A 226 16.28 8.82 -0.02
C ALA A 226 15.72 7.52 -0.63
N VAL A 227 14.40 7.33 -0.56
CA VAL A 227 13.73 6.23 -1.25
C VAL A 227 13.83 6.45 -2.75
N ARG A 228 14.42 5.48 -3.46
CA ARG A 228 14.49 5.47 -4.92
C ARG A 228 13.69 4.31 -5.50
N VAL A 229 13.08 4.53 -6.65
CA VAL A 229 12.52 3.43 -7.44
C VAL A 229 13.69 2.70 -8.11
N ARG A 230 13.84 1.40 -7.80
CA ARG A 230 14.77 0.52 -8.49
C ARG A 230 13.96 -0.28 -9.50
N MET A 231 14.29 -0.12 -10.77
CA MET A 231 13.72 -0.93 -11.83
C MET A 231 14.44 -2.28 -11.92
N PRO A 232 13.79 -3.36 -12.39
CA PRO A 232 14.44 -4.64 -12.65
C PRO A 232 15.60 -4.47 -13.65
N GLU A 233 16.79 -5.00 -13.28
CA GLU A 233 18.01 -4.90 -14.10
C GLU A 233 18.37 -6.26 -14.72
N THR A 234 17.94 -7.35 -14.12
CA THR A 234 18.22 -8.73 -14.56
C THR A 234 16.94 -9.46 -14.96
N ASP A 235 17.06 -10.50 -15.77
CA ASP A 235 15.92 -11.33 -16.16
C ASP A 235 15.24 -12.00 -14.94
N ASP A 236 16.01 -12.36 -13.91
CA ASP A 236 15.46 -12.93 -12.67
C ASP A 236 14.65 -11.90 -11.86
N GLU A 237 14.98 -10.63 -11.92
CA GLU A 237 14.25 -9.53 -11.28
C GLU A 237 13.01 -9.09 -12.09
N ARG A 238 12.99 -9.41 -13.38
CA ARG A 238 11.93 -9.01 -14.31
C ARG A 238 10.60 -9.68 -14.07
N PHE A 239 10.61 -10.84 -13.40
CA PHE A 239 9.41 -11.63 -13.18
C PHE A 239 9.11 -11.81 -11.70
N VAL A 240 7.83 -11.64 -11.36
CA VAL A 240 7.27 -12.05 -10.07
C VAL A 240 6.68 -13.43 -10.22
N GLU A 241 7.19 -14.36 -9.44
CA GLU A 241 6.70 -15.73 -9.32
C GLU A 241 6.69 -16.14 -7.85
N PHE A 242 6.08 -17.26 -7.52
CA PHE A 242 6.10 -17.77 -6.16
C PHE A 242 7.54 -18.13 -5.73
N LYS A 243 8.01 -17.50 -4.65
CA LYS A 243 9.35 -17.72 -4.07
C LYS A 243 9.32 -18.00 -2.56
N ASP A 244 8.16 -17.92 -1.92
CA ASP A 244 8.00 -18.00 -0.46
C ASP A 244 7.89 -19.47 0.01
N PHE A 245 8.82 -20.32 -0.44
CA PHE A 245 8.78 -21.77 -0.16
C PHE A 245 8.87 -22.09 1.34
N ASN A 246 9.55 -21.24 2.13
CA ASN A 246 9.63 -21.39 3.58
C ASN A 246 8.28 -21.17 4.28
N SER A 247 7.36 -20.43 3.67
CA SER A 247 6.02 -20.19 4.21
C SER A 247 5.08 -21.42 4.13
N LYS A 248 5.53 -22.52 3.54
CA LYS A 248 4.85 -23.82 3.61
C LYS A 248 4.98 -24.47 5.00
N GLU A 249 6.06 -24.16 5.71
CA GLU A 249 6.31 -24.72 7.02
C GLU A 249 5.39 -24.06 8.05
N ARG A 250 4.70 -24.90 8.82
CA ARG A 250 3.86 -24.40 9.90
C ARG A 250 4.73 -23.83 11.02
N VAL A 251 4.47 -22.59 11.41
CA VAL A 251 5.16 -21.99 12.56
C VAL A 251 4.81 -22.77 13.82
N GLU A 252 5.84 -23.18 14.54
CA GLU A 252 5.69 -24.13 15.67
C GLU A 252 5.12 -23.46 16.90
N TYR A 253 5.60 -22.27 17.24
CA TYR A 253 5.17 -21.53 18.42
C TYR A 253 4.50 -20.23 18.04
N MET A 254 3.31 -20.02 18.62
CA MET A 254 2.54 -18.78 18.49
C MET A 254 2.24 -18.22 19.88
N VAL A 255 2.19 -16.90 20.01
CA VAL A 255 1.71 -16.24 21.23
C VAL A 255 0.46 -15.46 20.87
N TYR A 256 -0.60 -15.66 21.63
CA TYR A 256 -1.85 -14.91 21.54
C TYR A 256 -1.98 -14.06 22.80
N ALA A 257 -2.27 -12.77 22.68
CA ALA A 257 -2.28 -11.87 23.83
C ALA A 257 -3.35 -10.78 23.68
N ASP A 258 -3.78 -10.24 24.84
CA ASP A 258 -4.69 -9.11 24.90
C ASP A 258 -4.44 -8.29 26.19
N PHE A 259 -4.87 -7.02 26.20
CA PHE A 259 -4.76 -6.10 27.33
C PHE A 259 -6.12 -5.56 27.73
N GLU A 260 -6.31 -5.36 29.05
CA GLU A 260 -7.42 -4.57 29.57
C GLU A 260 -6.93 -3.26 30.20
N ALA A 261 -7.69 -2.18 29.97
CA ALA A 261 -7.34 -0.85 30.44
C ALA A 261 -8.45 -0.18 31.24
N LEU A 262 -8.07 0.52 32.30
CA LEU A 262 -8.95 1.44 33.01
C LEU A 262 -9.19 2.69 32.17
N LEU A 263 -10.44 3.15 32.09
CA LEU A 263 -10.81 4.40 31.42
C LEU A 263 -10.87 5.55 32.43
N VAL A 264 -9.71 6.09 32.78
CA VAL A 264 -9.58 7.12 33.82
C VAL A 264 -10.01 8.48 33.27
N PRO A 265 -11.10 9.09 33.81
CA PRO A 265 -11.53 10.42 33.37
C PRO A 265 -10.45 11.49 33.61
N GLN A 266 -10.27 12.37 32.66
CA GLN A 266 -9.38 13.53 32.80
C GLN A 266 -10.21 14.79 33.11
N HIS A 267 -10.03 15.37 34.30
CA HIS A 267 -10.65 16.62 34.70
C HIS A 267 -9.84 17.82 34.19
N HIS A 268 -10.52 18.90 33.82
CA HIS A 268 -9.95 20.08 33.17
C HIS A 268 -8.96 20.88 34.02
N GLU A 269 -8.89 20.64 35.35
CA GLU A 269 -8.04 21.39 36.29
C GLU A 269 -6.57 20.97 36.26
N ASP A 270 -6.25 19.79 35.69
CA ASP A 270 -4.90 19.22 35.68
C ASP A 270 -4.13 19.48 34.34
N MET A 271 -4.71 20.26 33.43
CA MET A 271 -4.10 20.50 32.12
C MET A 271 -3.50 21.91 32.04
N GLU A 272 -2.19 22.00 31.92
CA GLU A 272 -1.54 23.19 31.36
C GLU A 272 -2.15 23.45 29.97
N MET A 273 -2.78 24.60 29.81
CA MET A 273 -3.42 25.03 28.55
C MET A 273 -2.38 25.11 27.45
N ASP A 274 -2.28 24.08 26.62
CA ASP A 274 -1.56 24.16 25.35
C ASP A 274 -2.34 25.13 24.44
N HIS A 275 -1.89 26.35 24.35
CA HIS A 275 -2.49 27.42 23.60
C HIS A 275 -2.49 27.13 22.10
N GLY A 276 -3.45 26.31 21.63
CA GLY A 276 -3.67 26.12 20.20
C GLY A 276 -4.35 24.84 19.73
N SER A 277 -4.67 23.90 20.61
CA SER A 277 -5.39 22.67 20.22
C SER A 277 -6.88 22.76 20.59
N TYR A 278 -7.77 22.50 19.61
CA TYR A 278 -9.20 22.33 19.87
C TYR A 278 -9.58 20.93 20.35
N THR A 279 -8.61 20.01 20.42
CA THR A 279 -8.82 18.64 20.87
C THR A 279 -8.75 18.61 22.40
N LYS A 280 -9.80 18.07 23.03
CA LYS A 280 -9.86 17.86 24.49
C LYS A 280 -9.73 16.39 24.76
N ASN A 281 -8.80 16.04 25.65
CA ASN A 281 -8.72 14.67 26.19
C ASN A 281 -9.86 14.48 27.18
N ILE A 282 -10.66 13.44 26.99
CA ILE A 282 -11.83 13.14 27.85
C ILE A 282 -11.43 12.12 28.91
N GLN A 283 -10.61 11.14 28.54
CA GLN A 283 -10.18 10.05 29.38
C GLN A 283 -8.78 9.54 28.98
N LYS A 284 -8.08 8.92 29.91
CA LYS A 284 -6.80 8.24 29.70
C LYS A 284 -7.02 6.74 29.86
N HIS A 285 -6.58 5.97 28.88
CA HIS A 285 -6.56 4.52 28.95
C HIS A 285 -5.28 4.07 29.66
N VAL A 286 -5.44 3.36 30.79
CA VAL A 286 -4.32 2.89 31.62
C VAL A 286 -4.39 1.38 31.68
N PRO A 287 -3.47 0.63 31.03
CA PRO A 287 -3.48 -0.82 31.07
C PRO A 287 -3.28 -1.30 32.51
N TYR A 288 -4.08 -2.28 32.93
CA TYR A 288 -4.06 -2.85 34.28
C TYR A 288 -3.95 -4.36 34.30
N SER A 289 -4.27 -5.01 33.19
CA SER A 289 -4.21 -6.46 33.06
C SER A 289 -3.73 -6.85 31.69
N VAL A 290 -3.03 -7.97 31.61
CA VAL A 290 -2.59 -8.63 30.37
C VAL A 290 -2.69 -10.13 30.54
N GLY A 291 -3.18 -10.79 29.47
CA GLY A 291 -3.16 -12.24 29.36
C GLY A 291 -2.45 -12.68 28.07
N TYR A 292 -1.76 -13.80 28.12
CA TYR A 292 -1.21 -14.40 26.93
C TYR A 292 -1.26 -15.92 26.96
N TYR A 293 -1.38 -16.53 25.78
CA TYR A 293 -1.38 -17.96 25.57
C TYR A 293 -0.27 -18.32 24.59
N VAL A 294 0.66 -19.18 25.03
CA VAL A 294 1.67 -19.77 24.13
C VAL A 294 1.09 -21.07 23.56
N HIS A 295 0.94 -21.11 22.26
CA HIS A 295 0.50 -22.30 21.53
C HIS A 295 1.70 -23.02 20.89
N CYS A 296 1.85 -24.31 21.16
CA CYS A 296 2.78 -25.19 20.48
C CYS A 296 2.01 -26.11 19.52
N THR A 297 2.28 -26.01 18.23
CA THR A 297 1.56 -26.76 17.19
C THR A 297 1.73 -28.27 17.30
N HIS A 298 2.90 -28.74 17.72
CA HIS A 298 3.27 -30.17 17.69
C HIS A 298 3.14 -30.87 19.03
N ASP A 299 3.14 -30.11 20.13
CA ASP A 299 3.05 -30.67 21.48
C ASP A 299 2.13 -29.82 22.36
N PRO A 300 0.87 -30.21 22.51
CA PRO A 300 -0.09 -29.46 23.33
C PRO A 300 0.32 -29.29 24.79
N ASN A 301 1.22 -30.15 25.32
CA ASN A 301 1.69 -30.05 26.70
C ASN A 301 2.71 -28.91 26.89
N GLN A 302 3.22 -28.34 25.82
CA GLN A 302 4.07 -27.14 25.84
C GLN A 302 3.28 -25.85 25.70
N SER A 303 1.97 -25.95 25.46
CA SER A 303 1.08 -24.81 25.43
C SER A 303 0.63 -24.44 26.84
N PHE A 304 0.54 -23.13 27.12
CA PHE A 304 0.12 -22.66 28.45
C PHE A 304 -0.45 -21.24 28.39
N TYR A 305 -1.33 -20.92 29.33
CA TYR A 305 -1.85 -19.58 29.55
C TYR A 305 -1.21 -18.95 30.79
N LYS A 306 -0.88 -17.67 30.71
CA LYS A 306 -0.50 -16.81 31.85
C LYS A 306 -1.16 -15.45 31.77
N ALA A 307 -1.44 -14.85 32.91
CA ALA A 307 -1.96 -13.50 33.02
C ALA A 307 -1.41 -12.80 34.26
N TYR A 308 -1.43 -11.48 34.20
CA TYR A 308 -1.03 -10.63 35.29
C TYR A 308 -1.89 -9.37 35.37
N ARG A 309 -2.36 -9.04 36.57
CA ARG A 309 -3.12 -7.83 36.87
C ARG A 309 -2.33 -6.95 37.81
N GLY A 310 -1.84 -5.83 37.32
CA GLY A 310 -1.01 -4.88 38.06
C GLY A 310 -0.73 -3.62 37.25
N ALA A 311 -0.31 -2.56 37.94
CA ALA A 311 0.01 -1.28 37.30
C ALA A 311 1.22 -1.36 36.34
N ASP A 312 2.04 -2.37 36.51
CA ASP A 312 3.23 -2.69 35.72
C ASP A 312 3.00 -3.84 34.71
N CYS A 313 1.74 -4.16 34.39
CA CYS A 313 1.37 -5.30 33.55
C CYS A 313 2.07 -5.27 32.17
N VAL A 314 2.28 -4.11 31.59
CA VAL A 314 2.99 -3.98 30.30
C VAL A 314 4.47 -4.38 30.44
N LYS A 315 5.12 -3.94 31.50
CA LYS A 315 6.54 -4.31 31.78
C LYS A 315 6.65 -5.80 32.07
N TRP A 316 5.74 -6.32 32.91
CA TRP A 316 5.67 -7.74 33.20
C TRP A 316 5.51 -8.57 31.91
N PHE A 317 4.61 -8.18 31.02
CA PHE A 317 4.37 -8.88 29.76
C PHE A 317 5.63 -8.90 28.86
N VAL A 318 6.32 -7.77 28.74
CA VAL A 318 7.53 -7.67 27.91
C VAL A 318 8.63 -8.58 28.46
N HIS A 319 8.82 -8.63 29.79
CA HIS A 319 9.77 -9.54 30.42
C HIS A 319 9.34 -11.02 30.29
N GLU A 320 8.03 -11.33 30.40
CA GLU A 320 7.55 -12.69 30.16
C GLU A 320 7.82 -13.13 28.72
N LEU A 321 7.59 -12.27 27.73
CA LEU A 321 7.92 -12.55 26.34
C LEU A 321 9.43 -12.77 26.12
N GLU A 322 10.27 -12.04 26.82
CA GLU A 322 11.72 -12.25 26.81
C GLU A 322 12.07 -13.66 27.33
N GLN A 323 11.48 -14.07 28.46
CA GLN A 323 11.68 -15.41 29.04
C GLN A 323 11.15 -16.52 28.11
N VAL A 324 9.98 -16.29 27.49
CA VAL A 324 9.45 -17.17 26.46
C VAL A 324 10.44 -17.30 25.32
N ALA A 325 10.99 -16.19 24.81
CA ALA A 325 11.97 -16.21 23.71
C ALA A 325 13.22 -17.03 24.09
N TYR A 326 13.82 -16.82 25.27
CA TYR A 326 14.97 -17.60 25.73
C TYR A 326 14.63 -19.10 25.90
N SER A 327 13.45 -19.42 26.46
CA SER A 327 13.00 -20.80 26.58
C SER A 327 12.87 -21.49 25.20
N LEU A 328 12.26 -20.78 24.24
CA LEU A 328 12.08 -21.29 22.88
C LEU A 328 13.42 -21.41 22.14
N GLU A 329 14.34 -20.48 22.34
CA GLU A 329 15.68 -20.57 21.78
C GLU A 329 16.39 -21.87 22.19
N GLN A 330 16.34 -22.23 23.48
CA GLN A 330 16.92 -23.48 23.97
C GLN A 330 16.26 -24.71 23.33
N LYS A 331 14.93 -24.69 23.21
CA LYS A 331 14.19 -25.77 22.55
C LYS A 331 14.54 -25.87 21.06
N ILE A 332 14.67 -24.73 20.36
CA ILE A 332 15.02 -24.65 18.95
C ILE A 332 16.45 -25.20 18.68
N LYS A 333 17.37 -25.01 19.59
CA LYS A 333 18.72 -25.54 19.49
C LYS A 333 18.81 -27.07 19.63
N HIS A 334 17.78 -27.71 20.17
CA HIS A 334 17.75 -29.15 20.31
C HIS A 334 17.34 -29.84 19.01
N VAL A 335 18.31 -30.42 18.31
CA VAL A 335 18.14 -31.10 17.01
C VAL A 335 17.75 -32.56 17.22
N LYS A 336 16.64 -32.99 16.61
CA LYS A 336 16.22 -34.39 16.54
C LYS A 336 16.74 -35.02 15.23
N PRO A 337 17.31 -36.22 15.29
CA PRO A 337 17.68 -36.95 14.08
C PRO A 337 16.43 -37.31 13.25
N MET A 338 16.63 -37.47 11.96
CA MET A 338 15.55 -37.88 11.06
C MET A 338 15.04 -39.28 11.42
N TYR A 339 13.71 -39.42 11.52
CA TYR A 339 13.08 -40.72 11.64
C TYR A 339 13.25 -41.54 10.34
N PRO A 340 13.28 -42.92 10.44
CA PRO A 340 13.21 -43.75 9.25
C PRO A 340 12.01 -43.37 8.38
N LEU A 341 12.21 -43.30 7.07
CA LEU A 341 11.14 -42.97 6.14
C LEU A 341 10.12 -44.11 6.07
N THR A 342 8.85 -43.74 5.91
CA THR A 342 7.83 -44.73 5.51
C THR A 342 7.99 -45.09 4.03
N VAL A 343 7.33 -46.15 3.58
CA VAL A 343 7.38 -46.58 2.19
C VAL A 343 6.88 -45.49 1.24
N GLU A 344 5.83 -44.74 1.66
CA GLU A 344 5.27 -43.63 0.89
C GLU A 344 6.24 -42.44 0.80
N GLN A 345 6.93 -42.12 1.90
CA GLN A 345 7.95 -41.07 1.92
C GLN A 345 9.16 -41.42 1.07
N GLU A 346 9.54 -42.69 1.02
CA GLU A 346 10.64 -43.17 0.17
C GLU A 346 10.22 -43.09 -1.32
N LEU A 347 8.97 -43.42 -1.65
CA LEU A 347 8.43 -43.27 -2.99
C LEU A 347 8.36 -41.80 -3.40
N ASP A 348 7.91 -40.92 -2.51
CA ASP A 348 7.93 -39.48 -2.73
C ASP A 348 9.37 -39.00 -3.02
N PHE A 349 10.33 -39.37 -2.21
CA PHE A 349 11.74 -39.04 -2.42
C PHE A 349 12.28 -39.51 -3.77
N MET A 350 11.93 -40.72 -4.16
CA MET A 350 12.42 -41.32 -5.41
C MET A 350 11.76 -40.69 -6.66
N SER A 351 10.48 -40.34 -6.59
CA SER A 351 9.71 -39.76 -7.69
C SER A 351 9.76 -38.25 -7.81
N ALA A 352 10.33 -37.57 -6.79
CA ALA A 352 10.38 -36.12 -6.76
C ALA A 352 11.13 -35.54 -7.97
N GLU A 353 10.49 -34.72 -8.75
CA GLU A 353 11.10 -33.99 -9.88
C GLU A 353 11.67 -32.63 -9.46
N LYS A 354 11.12 -32.04 -8.39
CA LYS A 354 11.45 -30.69 -7.92
C LYS A 354 11.92 -30.68 -6.47
N CYS A 355 12.86 -29.81 -6.19
CA CYS A 355 13.29 -29.53 -4.83
C CYS A 355 12.16 -28.84 -4.05
N HIS A 356 11.73 -29.39 -2.92
CA HIS A 356 10.66 -28.82 -2.12
C HIS A 356 11.00 -27.43 -1.54
N ILE A 357 12.30 -27.12 -1.34
CA ILE A 357 12.80 -25.87 -0.77
C ILE A 357 12.75 -24.72 -1.80
N CYS A 358 13.30 -24.93 -3.01
CA CYS A 358 13.43 -23.86 -4.01
C CYS A 358 12.49 -23.99 -5.22
N GLY A 359 11.73 -25.10 -5.31
CA GLY A 359 10.79 -25.37 -6.40
C GLY A 359 11.40 -25.62 -7.79
N LYS A 360 12.74 -25.62 -7.91
CA LYS A 360 13.45 -25.87 -9.17
C LYS A 360 13.61 -27.35 -9.40
N ASP A 361 13.64 -27.75 -10.69
CA ASP A 361 13.80 -29.15 -11.11
C ASP A 361 15.17 -29.70 -10.70
N PHE A 362 15.23 -31.01 -10.41
CA PHE A 362 16.50 -31.72 -10.24
C PHE A 362 17.11 -31.98 -11.62
N VAL A 363 18.25 -31.32 -11.88
CA VAL A 363 19.03 -31.57 -13.11
C VAL A 363 20.03 -32.69 -12.91
N SER A 364 20.56 -33.27 -14.02
CA SER A 364 21.39 -34.46 -14.02
C SER A 364 22.60 -34.45 -13.08
N ASN A 365 23.11 -33.26 -12.75
CA ASN A 365 24.27 -33.09 -11.85
C ASN A 365 23.89 -32.65 -10.43
N SER A 366 22.61 -32.53 -10.10
CA SER A 366 22.17 -32.12 -8.77
C SER A 366 22.13 -33.31 -7.81
N ILE A 367 22.74 -33.14 -6.64
CA ILE A 367 22.66 -34.15 -5.55
C ILE A 367 21.34 -33.93 -4.83
N ARG A 368 20.47 -34.95 -4.87
CA ARG A 368 19.18 -34.96 -4.16
C ARG A 368 19.41 -35.58 -2.77
N VAL A 369 18.92 -34.89 -1.73
CA VAL A 369 19.00 -35.32 -0.33
C VAL A 369 17.62 -35.34 0.31
N ARG A 370 17.46 -36.14 1.36
CA ARG A 370 16.26 -36.20 2.19
C ARG A 370 16.33 -35.06 3.18
N ASP A 371 15.43 -34.08 3.05
CA ASP A 371 15.31 -33.01 4.02
C ASP A 371 14.32 -33.37 5.13
N HIS A 372 14.59 -32.97 6.36
CA HIS A 372 13.76 -33.24 7.52
C HIS A 372 13.73 -32.04 8.49
N SER A 373 12.67 -31.94 9.25
CA SER A 373 12.60 -30.99 10.35
C SER A 373 13.56 -31.40 11.47
N HIS A 374 14.54 -30.57 11.78
CA HIS A 374 15.47 -30.80 12.90
C HIS A 374 14.77 -30.79 14.27
N ARG A 375 13.53 -30.30 14.31
CA ARG A 375 12.69 -30.17 15.52
C ARG A 375 11.90 -31.44 15.81
N THR A 376 11.29 -31.97 14.77
CA THR A 376 10.38 -33.11 14.88
C THR A 376 11.04 -34.44 14.43
N GLY A 377 12.09 -34.40 13.64
CA GLY A 377 12.69 -35.54 12.98
C GLY A 377 11.91 -36.04 11.76
N ILE A 378 10.83 -35.36 11.37
CA ILE A 378 9.92 -35.75 10.30
C ILE A 378 10.48 -35.33 8.94
N TYR A 379 10.44 -36.21 7.96
CA TYR A 379 10.78 -35.95 6.56
C TYR A 379 9.88 -34.86 6.00
N ARG A 380 10.46 -33.88 5.28
CA ARG A 380 9.78 -32.75 4.65
C ARG A 380 9.67 -32.84 3.14
N GLY A 381 10.64 -33.49 2.50
CA GLY A 381 10.66 -33.64 1.05
C GLY A 381 12.07 -33.83 0.48
N ALA A 382 12.14 -34.07 -0.83
CA ALA A 382 13.38 -34.13 -1.58
C ALA A 382 13.93 -32.71 -1.81
N ALA A 383 15.23 -32.51 -1.50
CA ALA A 383 15.88 -31.20 -1.65
C ALA A 383 17.21 -31.31 -2.41
N HIS A 384 17.63 -30.20 -3.06
CA HIS A 384 19.03 -30.09 -3.47
C HIS A 384 19.91 -30.07 -2.23
N GLN A 385 21.07 -30.74 -2.29
CA GLN A 385 22.03 -30.69 -1.20
C GLN A 385 22.38 -29.27 -0.76
N PHE A 386 22.58 -28.36 -1.72
CA PHE A 386 22.85 -26.96 -1.44
C PHE A 386 21.68 -26.28 -0.71
N CYS A 387 20.43 -26.48 -1.16
CA CYS A 387 19.27 -25.93 -0.53
C CYS A 387 19.09 -26.41 0.91
N ASN A 388 19.29 -27.74 1.12
CA ASN A 388 19.19 -28.35 2.45
C ASN A 388 20.25 -27.83 3.43
N LEU A 389 21.50 -27.67 2.99
CA LEU A 389 22.57 -27.13 3.82
C LEU A 389 22.39 -25.67 4.20
N HIS A 390 21.69 -24.89 3.37
CA HIS A 390 21.42 -23.47 3.60
C HIS A 390 20.01 -23.21 4.15
N TYR A 391 19.21 -24.25 4.33
CA TYR A 391 17.89 -24.12 4.94
C TYR A 391 18.03 -23.80 6.43
N GLN A 392 17.32 -22.75 6.85
CA GLN A 392 17.24 -22.36 8.25
C GLN A 392 15.78 -22.37 8.67
N ASP A 393 15.48 -23.08 9.76
CA ASP A 393 14.15 -23.02 10.38
C ASP A 393 13.85 -21.61 10.82
N SER A 394 12.59 -21.21 10.70
CA SER A 394 12.15 -19.86 11.12
C SER A 394 12.38 -19.68 12.62
N ARG A 395 13.06 -18.60 12.98
CA ARG A 395 13.23 -18.15 14.37
C ARG A 395 12.23 -17.06 14.75
N VAL A 396 11.21 -16.89 13.92
CA VAL A 396 10.12 -15.94 14.18
C VAL A 396 9.06 -16.62 15.04
N VAL A 397 8.70 -15.97 16.13
CA VAL A 397 7.58 -16.30 17.00
C VAL A 397 6.56 -15.19 16.85
N PRO A 398 5.45 -15.42 16.14
CA PRO A 398 4.39 -14.43 16.02
C PRO A 398 3.69 -14.20 17.36
N VAL A 399 3.52 -12.92 17.70
CA VAL A 399 2.68 -12.46 18.83
C VAL A 399 1.45 -11.83 18.19
N VAL A 400 0.32 -12.53 18.30
CA VAL A 400 -0.94 -12.18 17.65
C VAL A 400 -1.85 -11.48 18.65
N MET A 401 -2.32 -10.30 18.27
CA MET A 401 -3.30 -9.54 19.03
C MET A 401 -4.39 -9.04 18.09
N HIS A 402 -5.59 -8.83 18.60
CA HIS A 402 -6.71 -8.37 17.78
C HIS A 402 -6.86 -6.86 17.85
N ASN A 403 -6.82 -6.18 16.69
CA ASN A 403 -6.78 -4.72 16.56
C ASN A 403 -5.52 -4.07 17.19
N LEU A 404 -4.41 -4.79 17.23
CA LEU A 404 -3.11 -4.31 17.71
C LEU A 404 -2.75 -2.93 17.16
N SER A 405 -2.94 -2.71 15.86
CA SER A 405 -2.61 -1.46 15.16
C SER A 405 -3.41 -0.26 15.64
N GLY A 406 -4.61 -0.51 16.15
CA GLY A 406 -5.54 0.53 16.59
C GLY A 406 -5.46 0.87 18.07
N TYR A 407 -4.92 -0.05 18.88
CA TYR A 407 -5.01 0.08 20.35
C TYR A 407 -3.74 -0.39 21.08
N ASP A 408 -3.49 -1.71 21.21
CA ASP A 408 -2.50 -2.27 22.13
C ASP A 408 -1.05 -1.91 21.79
N SER A 409 -0.75 -1.67 20.52
CA SER A 409 0.58 -1.25 20.09
C SER A 409 1.09 0.00 20.83
N HIS A 410 0.18 0.89 21.23
CA HIS A 410 0.52 2.11 21.98
C HIS A 410 1.00 1.83 23.39
N PHE A 411 0.56 0.75 24.01
CA PHE A 411 1.00 0.34 25.34
C PHE A 411 2.36 -0.36 25.31
N ILE A 412 2.58 -1.18 24.28
CA ILE A 412 3.66 -2.16 24.25
C ILE A 412 4.96 -1.57 23.70
N ILE A 413 4.88 -0.73 22.65
CA ILE A 413 6.05 -0.38 21.84
C ILE A 413 7.15 0.35 22.64
N GLU A 414 6.76 1.20 23.58
CA GLU A 414 7.69 1.92 24.45
C GLU A 414 8.42 0.94 25.39
N ALA A 415 7.67 0.02 26.03
CA ALA A 415 8.23 -0.97 26.92
C ALA A 415 9.19 -1.94 26.19
N LEU A 416 8.87 -2.36 24.97
CA LEU A 416 9.77 -3.17 24.15
C LEU A 416 11.10 -2.48 23.82
N LEU A 417 11.10 -1.15 23.79
CA LEU A 417 12.31 -0.37 23.53
C LEU A 417 13.14 -0.10 24.79
N THR A 418 12.48 0.01 25.96
CA THR A 418 13.11 0.51 27.18
C THR A 418 13.40 -0.57 28.22
N GLU A 419 12.62 -1.67 28.26
CA GLU A 419 12.71 -2.66 29.34
C GLU A 419 13.59 -3.87 28.98
N ILE A 420 13.74 -4.20 27.69
CA ILE A 420 14.56 -5.33 27.27
C ILE A 420 15.52 -4.95 26.14
N ASP A 421 16.71 -5.55 26.17
CA ASP A 421 17.73 -5.32 25.16
C ASP A 421 17.36 -5.89 23.79
N GLY A 422 17.94 -5.33 22.72
CA GLY A 422 17.81 -5.81 21.37
C GLY A 422 17.07 -4.82 20.44
N GLN A 423 17.27 -5.02 19.16
CA GLN A 423 16.70 -4.17 18.10
C GLN A 423 15.18 -4.34 18.00
N VAL A 424 14.50 -3.27 17.62
CA VAL A 424 13.09 -3.29 17.21
C VAL A 424 12.99 -2.82 15.77
N ASP A 425 12.47 -3.68 14.90
CA ASP A 425 12.12 -3.35 13.53
C ASP A 425 10.65 -2.95 13.47
N VAL A 426 10.34 -1.88 12.74
CA VAL A 426 9.00 -1.34 12.68
C VAL A 426 8.53 -1.22 11.23
N LEU A 427 7.36 -1.74 10.94
CA LEU A 427 6.65 -1.55 9.67
C LEU A 427 5.48 -0.58 9.88
N PRO A 428 5.68 0.75 9.67
CA PRO A 428 4.67 1.74 10.02
C PRO A 428 3.64 1.95 8.91
N ILE A 429 2.43 2.35 9.30
CA ILE A 429 1.42 2.93 8.41
C ILE A 429 1.58 4.46 8.39
N ASN A 430 1.74 5.05 9.56
CA ASN A 430 1.98 6.46 9.79
C ASN A 430 2.78 6.63 11.11
N LYS A 431 2.86 7.84 11.65
CA LYS A 431 3.61 8.13 12.88
C LYS A 431 3.05 7.46 14.14
N GLU A 432 1.79 7.04 14.11
CA GLU A 432 1.05 6.56 15.28
C GLU A 432 0.57 5.11 15.12
N LYS A 433 0.56 4.58 13.90
CA LYS A 433 0.02 3.25 13.60
C LYS A 433 1.02 2.38 12.87
N TYR A 434 1.06 1.12 13.23
CA TYR A 434 1.98 0.13 12.73
C TYR A 434 1.22 -1.04 12.06
N ILE A 435 1.77 -1.56 10.96
CA ILE A 435 1.32 -2.84 10.39
C ILE A 435 1.81 -3.98 11.29
N SER A 436 3.08 -3.89 11.69
CA SER A 436 3.78 -4.86 12.50
C SER A 436 5.03 -4.22 13.10
N PHE A 437 5.52 -4.78 14.18
CA PHE A 437 6.85 -4.53 14.70
C PHE A 437 7.45 -5.84 15.21
N THR A 438 8.76 -5.94 15.19
CA THR A 438 9.51 -7.15 15.55
C THR A 438 10.58 -6.81 16.57
N LYS A 439 10.54 -7.46 17.73
CA LYS A 439 11.59 -7.38 18.75
C LYS A 439 12.54 -8.54 18.58
N HIS A 440 13.83 -8.23 18.50
CA HIS A 440 14.91 -9.22 18.48
C HIS A 440 15.36 -9.52 19.90
N VAL A 441 15.23 -10.77 20.33
CA VAL A 441 15.68 -11.26 21.65
C VAL A 441 16.61 -12.43 21.38
N SER A 442 17.92 -12.23 21.55
CA SER A 442 18.93 -13.20 21.14
C SER A 442 18.71 -13.65 19.68
N ASP A 443 18.57 -14.95 19.45
CA ASP A 443 18.33 -15.54 18.11
C ASP A 443 16.84 -15.56 17.72
N ILE A 444 15.92 -15.17 18.61
CA ILE A 444 14.47 -15.20 18.39
C ILE A 444 13.95 -13.83 17.95
N GLN A 445 13.01 -13.84 17.05
CA GLN A 445 12.29 -12.66 16.58
C GLN A 445 10.83 -12.72 17.01
N LEU A 446 10.46 -11.94 18.02
CA LEU A 446 9.08 -11.77 18.45
C LEU A 446 8.39 -10.80 17.49
N ARG A 447 7.57 -11.32 16.58
CA ARG A 447 6.87 -10.54 15.56
C ARG A 447 5.44 -10.27 15.95
N PHE A 448 5.13 -9.03 16.27
CA PHE A 448 3.78 -8.59 16.61
C PHE A 448 2.97 -8.40 15.33
N ILE A 449 1.86 -9.13 15.21
CA ILE A 449 0.93 -9.09 14.07
C ILE A 449 -0.49 -8.85 14.55
N ASP A 450 -1.25 -8.16 13.72
CA ASP A 450 -2.64 -7.79 14.01
C ASP A 450 -3.59 -8.76 13.31
N SER A 451 -4.30 -9.59 14.07
CA SER A 451 -5.27 -10.56 13.51
C SER A 451 -6.42 -9.88 12.77
N PHE A 452 -6.78 -8.63 13.11
CA PHE A 452 -7.79 -7.86 12.38
C PHE A 452 -7.40 -7.60 10.92
N ARG A 453 -6.10 -7.63 10.59
CA ARG A 453 -5.60 -7.51 9.22
C ARG A 453 -5.75 -8.77 8.38
N PHE A 454 -6.12 -9.88 9.00
CA PHE A 454 -6.45 -11.14 8.35
C PHE A 454 -7.96 -11.42 8.41
N LEU A 455 -8.57 -11.15 9.56
CA LEU A 455 -9.97 -11.39 9.89
C LEU A 455 -10.59 -10.06 10.36
N ALA A 456 -11.06 -9.27 9.41
CA ALA A 456 -11.48 -7.88 9.63
C ALA A 456 -12.92 -7.80 10.16
N ASP A 457 -13.16 -8.38 11.34
CA ASP A 457 -14.44 -8.32 12.07
C ASP A 457 -14.17 -8.25 13.57
N LYS A 458 -15.20 -7.95 14.37
CA LYS A 458 -15.12 -8.00 15.84
C LYS A 458 -14.85 -9.43 16.31
N LEU A 459 -14.05 -9.58 17.37
CA LEU A 459 -13.74 -10.89 17.94
C LEU A 459 -15.00 -11.68 18.32
N GLU A 460 -16.03 -11.00 18.80
CA GLU A 460 -17.34 -11.57 19.11
C GLU A 460 -17.98 -12.25 17.89
N ASN A 461 -18.01 -11.57 16.75
CA ASN A 461 -18.56 -12.12 15.50
C ASN A 461 -17.73 -13.30 15.02
N LEU A 462 -16.40 -13.17 15.05
CA LEU A 462 -15.49 -14.25 14.65
C LEU A 462 -15.68 -15.49 15.52
N ALA A 463 -15.87 -15.31 16.82
CA ALA A 463 -16.17 -16.41 17.76
C ALA A 463 -17.53 -17.07 17.47
N SER A 464 -18.54 -16.30 17.05
CA SER A 464 -19.85 -16.82 16.69
C SER A 464 -19.88 -17.62 15.38
N TYR A 465 -18.96 -17.30 14.43
CA TYR A 465 -18.81 -18.04 13.17
C TYR A 465 -18.08 -19.37 13.35
N LEU A 466 -17.35 -19.54 14.45
CA LEU A 466 -16.59 -20.76 14.71
C LEU A 466 -17.43 -21.76 15.50
N ASP A 467 -17.63 -22.94 14.93
CA ASP A 467 -18.34 -24.05 15.60
C ASP A 467 -17.66 -24.41 16.94
N ASN A 468 -18.45 -24.85 17.91
CA ASN A 468 -17.95 -25.15 19.26
C ASN A 468 -16.97 -26.32 19.31
N ASP A 469 -17.08 -27.29 18.42
CA ASP A 469 -16.15 -28.42 18.28
C ASP A 469 -14.74 -27.97 17.80
N LYS A 470 -14.65 -26.77 17.19
CA LYS A 470 -13.40 -26.17 16.74
C LYS A 470 -12.74 -25.27 17.80
N LYS A 471 -13.39 -25.03 18.95
CA LYS A 471 -12.86 -24.24 20.07
C LYS A 471 -12.07 -25.13 21.04
N SER A 472 -11.14 -25.92 20.52
CA SER A 472 -10.41 -26.95 21.25
C SER A 472 -9.42 -26.40 22.27
N ILE A 473 -8.84 -25.21 22.04
CA ILE A 473 -7.93 -24.55 22.98
C ILE A 473 -8.72 -24.08 24.19
N LEU A 474 -9.84 -23.39 23.97
CA LEU A 474 -10.73 -22.96 25.05
C LEU A 474 -11.24 -24.16 25.86
N HIS A 475 -11.70 -25.22 25.19
CA HIS A 475 -12.23 -26.43 25.86
C HIS A 475 -11.20 -27.09 26.77
N LYS A 476 -9.93 -27.12 26.36
CA LYS A 476 -8.82 -27.68 27.16
C LYS A 476 -8.52 -26.88 28.43
N GLU A 477 -8.77 -25.58 28.41
CA GLU A 477 -8.42 -24.63 29.48
C GLU A 477 -9.56 -24.41 30.51
N VAL A 478 -10.72 -25.04 30.32
CA VAL A 478 -11.84 -24.99 31.24
C VAL A 478 -12.10 -26.33 31.90
N SER A 479 -12.73 -26.30 33.10
CA SER A 479 -12.81 -27.48 33.98
C SER A 479 -13.91 -28.46 33.59
N ASN A 480 -14.98 -28.01 32.94
CA ASN A 480 -16.13 -28.83 32.57
C ASN A 480 -16.93 -28.23 31.40
N ASP A 481 -17.88 -29.03 30.87
CA ASP A 481 -18.67 -28.65 29.69
C ASP A 481 -19.61 -27.48 29.93
N GLU A 482 -20.17 -27.33 31.16
CA GLU A 482 -21.03 -26.20 31.48
C GLU A 482 -20.26 -24.87 31.41
N GLN A 483 -19.08 -24.82 32.01
CA GLN A 483 -18.19 -23.68 31.93
C GLN A 483 -17.74 -23.41 30.49
N PHE A 484 -17.40 -24.46 29.72
CA PHE A 484 -17.07 -24.32 28.34
C PHE A 484 -18.18 -23.66 27.53
N GLN A 485 -19.44 -24.13 27.66
CA GLN A 485 -20.56 -23.55 26.90
C GLN A 485 -20.76 -22.06 27.20
N LEU A 486 -20.54 -21.61 28.43
CA LEU A 486 -20.62 -20.19 28.79
C LEU A 486 -19.50 -19.34 28.16
N LEU A 487 -18.32 -19.89 27.92
CA LEU A 487 -17.19 -19.17 27.38
C LEU A 487 -17.03 -19.29 25.83
N THR A 488 -17.92 -20.04 25.16
CA THR A 488 -17.86 -20.20 23.68
C THR A 488 -18.17 -18.92 22.91
N ARG A 489 -18.64 -17.88 23.60
CA ARG A 489 -18.89 -16.54 23.08
C ARG A 489 -18.11 -15.49 23.88
N LYS A 490 -17.79 -14.38 23.26
CA LYS A 490 -17.25 -13.23 23.98
C LYS A 490 -18.32 -12.70 24.94
N GLY A 491 -17.97 -12.51 26.20
CA GLY A 491 -18.81 -11.91 27.22
C GLY A 491 -18.99 -10.41 27.04
N VAL A 492 -19.83 -9.79 27.88
CA VAL A 492 -19.92 -8.33 27.97
C VAL A 492 -19.03 -7.81 29.09
N PHE A 493 -18.50 -6.60 28.90
CA PHE A 493 -17.64 -5.96 29.90
C PHE A 493 -17.99 -4.48 30.08
N PRO A 494 -18.04 -3.97 31.32
CA PRO A 494 -18.46 -2.60 31.60
C PRO A 494 -17.30 -1.61 31.50
N TYR A 495 -16.79 -1.36 30.26
CA TYR A 495 -15.57 -0.60 30.03
C TYR A 495 -15.58 0.80 30.66
N GLU A 496 -16.62 1.60 30.44
CA GLU A 496 -16.72 2.96 30.98
C GLU A 496 -16.86 2.99 32.51
N TYR A 497 -17.39 1.91 33.10
CA TYR A 497 -17.50 1.75 34.57
C TYR A 497 -16.12 1.50 35.18
N MET A 498 -15.21 0.85 34.45
CA MET A 498 -13.87 0.51 34.90
C MET A 498 -12.95 1.72 34.87
N SER A 499 -13.20 2.71 35.71
CA SER A 499 -12.50 4.00 35.74
C SER A 499 -11.42 4.11 36.82
N SER A 500 -11.30 3.14 37.70
CA SER A 500 -10.30 3.15 38.79
C SER A 500 -10.00 1.76 39.33
N TRP A 501 -8.89 1.59 40.01
CA TRP A 501 -8.47 0.37 40.69
C TRP A 501 -9.50 -0.11 41.74
N GLY A 502 -10.22 0.82 42.38
CA GLY A 502 -11.25 0.48 43.39
C GLY A 502 -12.39 -0.34 42.82
N ARG A 503 -12.74 -0.16 41.54
CA ARG A 503 -13.78 -0.93 40.87
C ARG A 503 -13.46 -2.42 40.78
N LEU A 504 -12.20 -2.78 40.64
CA LEU A 504 -11.76 -4.18 40.59
C LEU A 504 -12.01 -4.93 41.90
N GLN A 505 -12.19 -4.22 43.03
CA GLN A 505 -12.46 -4.82 44.35
C GLN A 505 -13.94 -4.96 44.65
N GLU A 506 -14.82 -4.49 43.77
CA GLU A 506 -16.25 -4.65 43.97
C GLU A 506 -16.66 -6.11 43.94
N THR A 507 -17.46 -6.52 44.94
CA THR A 507 -17.84 -7.92 45.19
C THR A 507 -19.15 -8.33 44.51
N LYS A 508 -19.64 -7.50 43.61
CA LYS A 508 -20.89 -7.74 42.86
C LYS A 508 -20.71 -7.26 41.42
N LEU A 509 -21.39 -7.96 40.52
CA LEU A 509 -21.48 -7.48 39.14
C LEU A 509 -22.25 -6.14 39.13
N PRO A 510 -21.75 -5.10 38.45
CA PRO A 510 -22.45 -3.81 38.38
C PRO A 510 -23.80 -3.95 37.66
N PRO A 511 -24.74 -3.03 37.88
CA PRO A 511 -26.05 -3.09 37.23
C PRO A 511 -25.95 -2.95 35.71
N LYS A 512 -26.96 -3.40 34.97
CA LYS A 512 -26.99 -3.46 33.51
C LYS A 512 -26.62 -2.12 32.87
N GLU A 513 -27.05 -1.01 33.45
CA GLU A 513 -26.80 0.35 32.96
C GLU A 513 -25.30 0.72 32.95
N ALA A 514 -24.51 0.08 33.81
CA ALA A 514 -23.05 0.28 33.85
C ALA A 514 -22.32 -0.34 32.66
N PHE A 515 -22.97 -1.15 31.86
CA PHE A 515 -22.43 -1.75 30.64
C PHE A 515 -22.75 -0.91 29.37
N TYR A 516 -23.32 0.28 29.53
CA TYR A 516 -23.54 1.19 28.41
C TYR A 516 -22.22 1.57 27.74
N SER A 517 -22.19 1.50 26.42
CA SER A 517 -21.01 1.88 25.60
C SER A 517 -21.21 3.28 25.02
N VAL A 518 -20.38 4.22 25.42
CA VAL A 518 -20.33 5.57 24.85
C VAL A 518 -19.83 5.54 23.42
N LEU A 519 -18.99 4.55 23.06
CA LEU A 519 -18.40 4.43 21.74
C LEU A 519 -19.45 4.05 20.67
N THR A 520 -20.36 3.13 21.01
CA THR A 520 -21.40 2.64 20.09
C THR A 520 -22.77 3.28 20.33
N ASP A 521 -22.93 4.05 21.44
CA ASP A 521 -24.20 4.62 21.92
C ASP A 521 -25.28 3.54 22.15
N GLU A 522 -24.86 2.38 22.72
CA GLU A 522 -25.70 1.21 22.87
C GLU A 522 -25.68 0.68 24.32
N HIS A 523 -26.84 0.17 24.76
CA HIS A 523 -26.98 -0.65 25.97
C HIS A 523 -26.85 -2.12 25.61
N ILE A 524 -26.33 -2.93 26.56
CA ILE A 524 -26.34 -4.38 26.39
C ILE A 524 -27.78 -4.92 26.49
N THR A 525 -28.04 -6.08 25.88
CA THR A 525 -29.32 -6.76 25.94
C THR A 525 -29.56 -7.39 27.34
N ASP A 526 -30.81 -7.76 27.66
CA ASP A 526 -31.11 -8.51 28.87
C ASP A 526 -30.48 -9.91 28.83
N GLU A 527 -30.38 -10.50 27.64
CA GLU A 527 -29.76 -11.80 27.43
C GLU A 527 -28.25 -11.74 27.76
N ASP A 528 -27.54 -10.71 27.31
CA ASP A 528 -26.10 -10.53 27.59
C ASP A 528 -25.84 -10.27 29.07
N TYR A 529 -26.70 -9.48 29.71
CA TYR A 529 -26.59 -9.25 31.16
C TYR A 529 -26.85 -10.51 31.97
N ASN A 530 -27.88 -11.30 31.60
CA ASN A 530 -28.16 -12.59 32.23
C ASN A 530 -27.02 -13.58 32.02
N HIS A 531 -26.41 -13.61 30.84
CA HIS A 531 -25.22 -14.39 30.59
C HIS A 531 -24.07 -13.98 31.52
N ALA A 532 -23.81 -12.68 31.69
CA ALA A 532 -22.78 -12.20 32.61
C ALA A 532 -23.06 -12.67 34.07
N ILE A 533 -24.32 -12.66 34.51
CA ILE A 533 -24.73 -13.19 35.84
C ILE A 533 -24.47 -14.70 35.91
N GLN A 534 -24.80 -15.46 34.88
CA GLN A 534 -24.53 -16.90 34.83
C GLN A 534 -23.04 -17.20 34.95
N VAL A 535 -22.22 -16.49 34.15
CA VAL A 535 -20.75 -16.60 34.21
C VAL A 535 -20.26 -16.30 35.64
N TRP A 536 -20.70 -15.19 36.23
CA TRP A 536 -20.28 -14.81 37.58
C TRP A 536 -20.58 -15.94 38.61
N ASN A 537 -21.78 -16.53 38.56
CA ASN A 537 -22.20 -17.57 39.48
C ASN A 537 -21.52 -18.92 39.20
N THR A 538 -21.44 -19.37 37.93
CA THR A 538 -20.89 -20.68 37.56
C THR A 538 -19.39 -20.76 37.83
N PHE A 539 -18.66 -19.66 37.67
CA PHE A 539 -17.24 -19.58 37.98
C PHE A 539 -16.95 -19.17 39.43
N ASN A 540 -17.98 -18.95 40.24
CA ASN A 540 -17.88 -18.55 41.65
C ASN A 540 -16.95 -17.34 41.84
N LEU A 541 -17.16 -16.31 41.04
CA LEU A 541 -16.31 -15.10 41.06
C LEU A 541 -16.64 -14.26 42.29
N HIS A 542 -15.60 -13.69 42.90
CA HIS A 542 -15.75 -12.94 44.17
C HIS A 542 -15.63 -11.43 43.97
N THR A 543 -14.90 -11.01 42.96
CA THR A 543 -14.66 -9.59 42.66
C THR A 543 -14.84 -9.29 41.19
N LEU A 544 -15.07 -8.02 40.86
CA LEU A 544 -15.09 -7.56 39.46
C LEU A 544 -13.70 -7.74 38.77
N GLY A 545 -12.64 -7.77 39.56
CA GLY A 545 -11.31 -8.14 39.08
C GLY A 545 -11.25 -9.61 38.64
N ASP A 546 -11.86 -10.53 39.35
CA ASP A 546 -11.92 -11.95 38.95
C ASP A 546 -12.74 -12.12 37.65
N TYR A 547 -13.83 -11.35 37.54
CA TYR A 547 -14.62 -11.30 36.30
C TYR A 547 -13.78 -10.79 35.13
N SER A 548 -12.98 -9.73 35.35
CA SER A 548 -12.05 -9.19 34.35
C SER A 548 -10.98 -10.20 33.94
N ASP A 549 -10.39 -10.95 34.88
CA ASP A 549 -9.39 -11.97 34.58
C ASP A 549 -9.96 -13.12 33.75
N LEU A 550 -11.19 -13.54 34.04
CA LEU A 550 -11.88 -14.56 33.25
C LEU A 550 -12.26 -14.04 31.87
N TYR A 551 -12.69 -12.78 31.76
CA TYR A 551 -12.99 -12.11 30.51
C TYR A 551 -11.73 -12.06 29.62
N MET A 552 -10.61 -11.58 30.16
CA MET A 552 -9.30 -11.58 29.49
C MET A 552 -8.89 -12.97 29.01
N LYS A 553 -9.00 -13.98 29.90
CA LYS A 553 -8.67 -15.38 29.53
C LYS A 553 -9.52 -15.85 28.36
N THR A 554 -10.82 -15.56 28.39
CA THR A 554 -11.76 -15.95 27.32
C THR A 554 -11.38 -15.30 25.99
N ASP A 555 -11.09 -14.01 25.97
CA ASP A 555 -10.73 -13.28 24.74
C ASP A 555 -9.43 -13.82 24.14
N VAL A 556 -8.41 -14.06 24.95
CA VAL A 556 -7.13 -14.63 24.48
C VAL A 556 -7.29 -16.04 23.91
N LEU A 557 -8.09 -16.90 24.57
CA LEU A 557 -8.28 -18.28 24.11
C LEU A 557 -9.19 -18.36 22.88
N LEU A 558 -10.23 -17.53 22.79
CA LEU A 558 -11.07 -17.42 21.60
C LEU A 558 -10.25 -16.89 20.42
N LEU A 559 -9.39 -15.88 20.63
CA LEU A 559 -8.48 -15.39 19.60
C LEU A 559 -7.56 -16.51 19.10
N ALA A 560 -7.02 -17.33 20.02
CA ALA A 560 -6.17 -18.46 19.68
C ALA A 560 -6.93 -19.50 18.83
N ASP A 561 -8.13 -19.92 19.25
CA ASP A 561 -8.96 -20.88 18.51
C ASP A 561 -9.32 -20.36 17.11
N ILE A 562 -9.75 -19.09 17.00
CA ILE A 562 -10.12 -18.45 15.74
C ILE A 562 -8.92 -18.43 14.78
N PHE A 563 -7.78 -17.95 15.25
CA PHE A 563 -6.61 -17.79 14.38
C PHE A 563 -5.97 -19.13 14.00
N GLU A 564 -5.92 -20.12 14.92
CA GLU A 564 -5.44 -21.48 14.62
C GLU A 564 -6.34 -22.20 13.60
N ASN A 565 -7.68 -22.03 13.70
CA ASN A 565 -8.59 -22.57 12.69
C ASN A 565 -8.42 -21.87 11.33
N PHE A 566 -8.20 -20.56 11.31
CA PHE A 566 -7.85 -19.84 10.09
C PHE A 566 -6.54 -20.35 9.50
N ARG A 567 -5.50 -20.57 10.30
CA ARG A 567 -4.22 -21.18 9.86
C ARG A 567 -4.45 -22.56 9.25
N ASN A 568 -5.26 -23.41 9.91
CA ASN A 568 -5.58 -24.75 9.40
C ASN A 568 -6.26 -24.69 8.03
N ALA A 569 -7.24 -23.80 7.87
CA ALA A 569 -7.94 -23.60 6.60
C ALA A 569 -6.98 -23.12 5.50
N CYS A 570 -6.11 -22.17 5.80
CA CYS A 570 -5.11 -21.65 4.86
C CYS A 570 -4.09 -22.71 4.42
N ILE A 571 -3.57 -23.47 5.38
CA ILE A 571 -2.60 -24.56 5.11
C ILE A 571 -3.28 -25.66 4.30
N HIS A 572 -4.51 -26.04 4.63
CA HIS A 572 -5.26 -27.06 3.89
C HIS A 572 -5.50 -26.63 2.43
N SER A 573 -5.94 -25.37 2.21
CA SER A 573 -6.33 -24.90 0.89
C SER A 573 -5.14 -24.58 -0.01
N TYR A 574 -4.09 -23.96 0.54
CA TYR A 574 -2.98 -23.42 -0.25
C TYR A 574 -1.61 -23.93 0.16
N SER A 575 -1.51 -24.77 1.22
CA SER A 575 -0.24 -25.24 1.81
C SER A 575 0.71 -24.09 2.11
N LEU A 576 0.21 -23.01 2.71
CA LEU A 576 0.94 -21.85 3.19
C LEU A 576 0.40 -21.46 4.57
N ASP A 577 1.30 -21.21 5.52
CA ASP A 577 0.93 -20.74 6.85
C ASP A 577 0.81 -19.20 6.84
N PRO A 578 -0.37 -18.61 7.12
CA PRO A 578 -0.56 -17.17 7.12
C PRO A 578 0.26 -16.44 8.18
N SER A 579 0.75 -17.11 9.22
CA SER A 579 1.57 -16.53 10.29
C SER A 579 2.96 -16.04 9.82
N HIS A 580 3.40 -16.42 8.62
CA HIS A 580 4.58 -15.84 7.98
C HIS A 580 4.35 -14.45 7.38
N TYR A 581 3.11 -14.02 7.27
CA TYR A 581 2.71 -12.78 6.60
C TYR A 581 2.26 -11.71 7.61
N TYR A 582 2.18 -10.48 7.16
CA TYR A 582 1.73 -9.35 7.99
C TYR A 582 0.24 -9.03 7.82
N THR A 583 -0.33 -9.41 6.68
CA THR A 583 -1.70 -9.06 6.29
C THR A 583 -2.30 -10.11 5.35
N LEU A 584 -3.61 -10.21 5.30
CA LEU A 584 -4.32 -11.07 4.36
C LEU A 584 -3.97 -10.80 2.88
N PRO A 585 -3.89 -9.53 2.40
CA PRO A 585 -3.46 -9.27 1.02
C PRO A 585 -2.08 -9.83 0.67
N GLY A 586 -1.11 -9.76 1.59
CA GLY A 586 0.22 -10.35 1.39
C GLY A 586 0.16 -11.88 1.29
N TYR A 587 -0.62 -12.52 2.16
CA TYR A 587 -0.85 -13.96 2.12
C TYR A 587 -1.54 -14.40 0.83
N THR A 588 -2.65 -13.75 0.46
CA THR A 588 -3.44 -14.12 -0.73
C THR A 588 -2.66 -13.90 -2.03
N TRP A 589 -1.77 -12.90 -2.07
CA TRP A 589 -0.87 -12.71 -3.19
C TRP A 589 0.07 -13.90 -3.39
N SER A 590 0.75 -14.35 -2.34
CA SER A 590 1.62 -15.53 -2.40
C SER A 590 0.82 -16.81 -2.69
N ALA A 591 -0.38 -16.96 -2.11
CA ALA A 591 -1.28 -18.09 -2.37
C ALA A 591 -1.70 -18.13 -3.85
N MET A 592 -2.04 -16.99 -4.44
CA MET A 592 -2.38 -16.87 -5.86
C MET A 592 -1.20 -17.27 -6.74
N LEU A 593 -0.01 -16.73 -6.51
CA LEU A 593 1.18 -17.07 -7.28
C LEU A 593 1.51 -18.56 -7.19
N LYS A 594 1.37 -19.15 -5.99
CA LYS A 594 1.60 -20.57 -5.78
C LYS A 594 0.56 -21.45 -6.47
N TYR A 595 -0.72 -21.12 -6.31
CA TYR A 595 -1.84 -21.89 -6.86
C TYR A 595 -1.86 -21.88 -8.40
N THR A 596 -1.67 -20.69 -9.00
CA THR A 596 -1.68 -20.52 -10.45
C THR A 596 -0.36 -20.87 -11.12
N ASN A 597 0.74 -20.92 -10.37
CA ASN A 597 2.10 -21.05 -10.88
C ASN A 597 2.45 -20.03 -11.98
N ILE A 598 1.84 -18.85 -11.92
CA ILE A 598 2.00 -17.79 -12.92
C ILE A 598 3.30 -17.02 -12.70
N LYS A 599 3.89 -16.55 -13.80
CA LYS A 599 4.97 -15.56 -13.81
C LYS A 599 4.43 -14.25 -14.34
N LEU A 600 4.50 -13.21 -13.53
CA LEU A 600 4.06 -11.86 -13.88
C LEU A 600 5.26 -11.00 -14.24
N GLU A 601 5.25 -10.41 -15.43
CA GLU A 601 6.30 -9.51 -15.89
C GLU A 601 6.16 -8.15 -15.20
N LEU A 602 7.27 -7.62 -14.69
CA LEU A 602 7.36 -6.28 -14.14
C LEU A 602 7.71 -5.27 -15.21
N PHE A 603 7.31 -4.03 -15.04
CA PHE A 603 7.77 -2.94 -15.89
C PHE A 603 9.27 -2.72 -15.72
N THR A 604 9.99 -2.64 -16.84
CA THR A 604 11.42 -2.32 -16.89
C THR A 604 11.68 -0.87 -17.30
N ASP A 605 10.66 -0.20 -17.83
CA ASP A 605 10.70 1.22 -18.18
C ASP A 605 9.92 2.04 -17.15
N ILE A 606 10.53 3.11 -16.67
CA ILE A 606 9.93 4.03 -15.71
C ILE A 606 8.71 4.76 -16.29
N ASP A 607 8.67 4.98 -17.60
CA ASP A 607 7.55 5.66 -18.24
C ASP A 607 6.30 4.77 -18.25
N ASP A 608 6.46 3.45 -18.41
CA ASP A 608 5.38 2.47 -18.27
C ASP A 608 4.80 2.48 -16.85
N LEU A 609 5.69 2.41 -15.84
CA LEU A 609 5.29 2.47 -14.44
C LEU A 609 4.51 3.76 -14.13
N LEU A 610 5.03 4.91 -14.55
CA LEU A 610 4.38 6.20 -14.33
C LEU A 610 3.05 6.34 -15.07
N PHE A 611 2.93 5.74 -16.25
CA PHE A 611 1.69 5.71 -17.02
C PHE A 611 0.59 4.97 -16.25
N ILE A 612 0.88 3.75 -15.80
CA ILE A 612 -0.07 2.93 -15.02
C ILE A 612 -0.37 3.59 -13.67
N GLU A 613 0.65 4.10 -12.95
CA GLU A 613 0.47 4.73 -11.65
C GLU A 613 -0.49 5.93 -11.70
N LYS A 614 -0.49 6.70 -12.79
CA LYS A 614 -1.46 7.79 -13.00
C LYS A 614 -2.90 7.29 -13.11
N GLY A 615 -3.10 6.07 -13.61
CA GLY A 615 -4.40 5.44 -13.77
C GLY A 615 -4.94 4.82 -12.47
N ILE A 616 -4.09 4.48 -11.50
CA ILE A 616 -4.51 3.88 -10.23
C ILE A 616 -5.24 4.93 -9.39
N ARG A 617 -6.57 4.81 -9.33
CA ARG A 617 -7.45 5.68 -8.56
C ARG A 617 -8.56 4.86 -7.95
N GLY A 618 -8.97 5.23 -6.74
CA GLY A 618 -10.05 4.55 -6.04
C GLY A 618 -10.59 5.38 -4.88
N GLY A 619 -11.61 4.84 -4.20
CA GLY A 619 -12.19 5.45 -3.00
C GLY A 619 -12.99 6.73 -3.24
N VAL A 620 -13.36 7.03 -4.50
CA VAL A 620 -14.21 8.18 -4.82
C VAL A 620 -15.45 7.70 -5.56
N SER A 621 -16.61 7.89 -4.94
CA SER A 621 -17.90 7.76 -5.60
C SER A 621 -18.64 9.10 -5.54
N GLN A 622 -19.40 9.42 -6.57
CA GLN A 622 -20.22 10.64 -6.55
C GLN A 622 -21.49 10.45 -7.38
N CYS A 623 -22.59 10.97 -6.88
CA CYS A 623 -23.83 11.07 -7.63
C CYS A 623 -23.69 12.09 -8.75
N SER A 624 -24.08 11.73 -9.96
CA SER A 624 -24.09 12.64 -11.12
C SER A 624 -25.18 13.71 -10.97
N ASN A 625 -26.33 13.34 -10.40
CA ASN A 625 -27.43 14.23 -10.10
C ASN A 625 -27.49 14.50 -8.60
N ARG A 626 -27.69 15.77 -8.21
CA ARG A 626 -27.78 16.15 -6.80
C ARG A 626 -29.16 15.90 -6.19
N TYR A 627 -30.18 15.72 -7.02
CA TYR A 627 -31.55 15.52 -6.61
C TYR A 627 -32.24 14.56 -7.56
N ALA A 628 -33.00 13.63 -7.01
CA ALA A 628 -33.93 12.77 -7.71
C ALA A 628 -35.14 12.53 -6.81
N LYS A 629 -36.34 12.51 -7.38
CA LYS A 629 -37.57 12.21 -6.66
C LYS A 629 -38.31 11.09 -7.38
N ALA A 630 -38.69 10.07 -6.61
CA ALA A 630 -39.54 9.03 -7.12
C ALA A 630 -40.96 9.54 -7.39
N ASN A 631 -41.61 8.97 -8.37
CA ASN A 631 -43.03 9.13 -8.65
C ASN A 631 -43.57 7.83 -9.24
N ASN A 632 -44.12 6.93 -8.44
CA ASN A 632 -44.62 5.66 -8.94
C ASN A 632 -45.68 5.06 -8.03
N LYS A 633 -46.38 4.06 -8.54
CA LYS A 633 -47.52 3.41 -7.88
C LYS A 633 -47.21 2.64 -6.58
N TYR A 634 -45.95 2.45 -6.23
CA TYR A 634 -45.51 1.77 -5.04
C TYR A 634 -45.23 2.74 -3.87
N MET A 635 -45.39 4.05 -4.11
CA MET A 635 -45.26 5.05 -3.05
C MET A 635 -46.54 5.08 -2.21
N GLU A 636 -46.39 5.06 -0.88
CA GLU A 636 -47.52 5.14 0.05
C GLU A 636 -48.20 6.49 -0.01
N GLU A 637 -47.39 7.56 -0.19
CA GLU A 637 -47.87 8.93 -0.28
C GLU A 637 -47.18 9.70 -1.43
N GLY A 638 -47.86 10.69 -2.02
CA GLY A 638 -47.28 11.63 -2.97
C GLY A 638 -47.13 11.12 -4.39
N TYR A 639 -47.76 9.99 -4.78
CA TYR A 639 -47.84 9.54 -6.16
C TYR A 639 -48.76 10.43 -7.00
N ASP A 640 -48.20 11.06 -8.01
CA ASP A 640 -48.94 11.85 -9.00
C ASP A 640 -49.06 11.10 -10.30
N LYS A 641 -50.28 10.56 -10.59
CA LYS A 641 -50.59 9.80 -11.81
C LYS A 641 -50.57 10.65 -13.10
N THR A 642 -50.52 11.97 -12.97
CA THR A 642 -50.47 12.88 -14.12
C THR A 642 -49.07 13.12 -14.65
N GLN A 643 -48.04 12.71 -13.88
CA GLN A 643 -46.65 12.81 -14.25
C GLN A 643 -46.07 11.43 -14.62
N GLU A 644 -44.91 11.41 -15.28
CA GLU A 644 -44.23 10.20 -15.64
C GLU A 644 -43.83 9.38 -14.40
N ASP A 645 -43.94 8.06 -14.51
CA ASP A 645 -43.48 7.16 -13.48
C ASP A 645 -41.96 7.20 -13.37
N VAL A 646 -41.43 7.50 -12.18
CA VAL A 646 -40.00 7.57 -11.84
C VAL A 646 -39.73 6.60 -10.71
N TYR A 647 -38.81 5.67 -10.95
CA TYR A 647 -38.34 4.70 -9.98
C TYR A 647 -36.91 5.04 -9.56
N LEU A 648 -36.67 5.11 -8.25
CA LEU A 648 -35.32 5.23 -7.70
C LEU A 648 -34.89 3.82 -7.27
N MET A 649 -33.82 3.35 -7.89
CA MET A 649 -33.24 2.04 -7.58
C MET A 649 -31.83 2.22 -7.05
N TYR A 650 -31.52 1.53 -5.95
CA TYR A 650 -30.19 1.43 -5.42
C TYR A 650 -29.59 0.08 -5.79
N TYR A 651 -28.45 0.11 -6.47
CA TYR A 651 -27.70 -1.09 -6.80
C TYR A 651 -26.31 -0.99 -6.21
N ASP A 652 -25.89 -2.07 -5.58
CA ASP A 652 -24.52 -2.27 -5.15
C ASP A 652 -23.99 -3.58 -5.72
N VAL A 653 -22.72 -3.60 -6.11
CA VAL A 653 -22.06 -4.80 -6.60
C VAL A 653 -21.26 -5.39 -5.44
N VAL A 654 -21.74 -6.51 -4.94
CA VAL A 654 -21.05 -7.25 -3.87
C VAL A 654 -19.69 -7.71 -4.39
N ASN A 655 -18.63 -7.24 -3.71
CA ASN A 655 -17.24 -7.55 -4.03
C ASN A 655 -16.85 -7.22 -5.50
N LEU A 656 -17.07 -5.97 -5.92
CA LEU A 656 -16.73 -5.51 -7.27
C LEU A 656 -15.25 -5.75 -7.64
N TYR A 657 -14.32 -5.57 -6.70
CA TYR A 657 -12.90 -5.83 -6.93
C TYR A 657 -12.64 -7.32 -7.18
N GLY A 658 -13.29 -8.21 -6.43
CA GLY A 658 -13.22 -9.66 -6.66
C GLY A 658 -13.76 -10.06 -8.02
N ALA A 659 -14.91 -9.49 -8.43
CA ALA A 659 -15.47 -9.71 -9.74
C ALA A 659 -14.51 -9.25 -10.85
N ALA A 660 -13.88 -8.09 -10.71
CA ALA A 660 -12.88 -7.58 -11.66
C ALA A 660 -11.63 -8.48 -11.74
N MET A 661 -11.19 -9.03 -10.60
CA MET A 661 -10.06 -9.97 -10.56
C MET A 661 -10.37 -11.34 -11.18
N CYS A 662 -11.64 -11.72 -11.34
CA CYS A 662 -12.04 -12.93 -12.05
C CYS A 662 -11.98 -12.78 -13.58
N GLY A 663 -11.83 -11.56 -14.10
CA GLY A 663 -11.63 -11.29 -15.51
C GLY A 663 -10.22 -11.55 -16.00
N TYR A 664 -9.99 -11.34 -17.29
CA TYR A 664 -8.64 -11.43 -17.86
C TYR A 664 -7.78 -10.29 -17.38
N LEU A 665 -6.60 -10.62 -16.84
CA LEU A 665 -5.63 -9.66 -16.31
C LEU A 665 -4.33 -9.73 -17.11
N PRO A 666 -3.61 -8.59 -17.28
CA PRO A 666 -2.35 -8.58 -17.99
C PRO A 666 -1.26 -9.33 -17.19
N THR A 667 -0.52 -10.19 -17.88
CA THR A 667 0.55 -11.00 -17.26
C THR A 667 1.95 -10.62 -17.73
N GLY A 668 2.07 -9.91 -18.85
CA GLY A 668 3.38 -9.52 -19.39
C GLY A 668 3.33 -9.10 -20.85
N ASN A 669 4.52 -9.03 -21.46
CA ASN A 669 4.74 -8.60 -22.85
C ASN A 669 4.26 -7.17 -23.13
N PHE A 670 4.53 -6.28 -22.15
CA PHE A 670 4.14 -4.87 -22.21
C PHE A 670 4.92 -4.12 -23.28
N LYS A 671 4.22 -3.38 -24.12
CA LYS A 671 4.82 -2.55 -25.16
C LYS A 671 3.91 -1.40 -25.58
N TRP A 672 4.50 -0.28 -25.93
CA TRP A 672 3.77 0.83 -26.53
C TRP A 672 3.35 0.47 -27.95
N VAL A 673 2.10 0.72 -28.25
CA VAL A 673 1.49 0.51 -29.57
C VAL A 673 0.77 1.77 -30.01
N ASP A 674 0.57 1.91 -31.31
CA ASP A 674 -0.33 2.94 -31.84
C ASP A 674 -1.76 2.64 -31.39
N THR A 675 -2.60 3.68 -31.32
CA THR A 675 -3.99 3.54 -30.87
C THR A 675 -4.72 2.47 -31.65
N PRO A 676 -5.12 1.34 -31.03
CA PRO A 676 -5.85 0.29 -31.71
C PRO A 676 -7.29 0.72 -32.03
N ASN A 677 -7.93 0.07 -32.99
CA ASN A 677 -9.36 0.18 -33.14
C ASN A 677 -10.01 -0.69 -32.03
N ILE A 678 -10.55 -0.06 -30.99
CA ILE A 678 -11.09 -0.76 -29.82
C ILE A 678 -12.30 -1.60 -30.15
N GLU A 679 -13.08 -1.17 -31.18
CA GLU A 679 -14.29 -1.89 -31.63
C GLU A 679 -13.96 -3.27 -32.24
N ASP A 680 -12.73 -3.46 -32.69
CA ASP A 680 -12.27 -4.72 -33.29
C ASP A 680 -11.64 -5.68 -32.25
N VAL A 681 -11.54 -5.28 -30.97
CA VAL A 681 -10.96 -6.11 -29.91
C VAL A 681 -12.05 -6.96 -29.27
N ALA A 682 -11.94 -8.27 -29.42
CA ALA A 682 -12.87 -9.20 -28.80
C ALA A 682 -12.66 -9.25 -27.26
N ASP A 683 -13.74 -9.56 -26.52
CA ASP A 683 -13.70 -9.61 -25.04
C ASP A 683 -12.75 -10.71 -24.52
N ASP A 684 -12.49 -11.75 -25.30
CA ASP A 684 -11.58 -12.85 -25.01
C ASP A 684 -10.22 -12.74 -25.74
N SER A 685 -9.91 -11.56 -26.27
CA SER A 685 -8.65 -11.31 -26.96
C SER A 685 -7.45 -11.62 -26.06
N PRO A 686 -6.42 -12.34 -26.57
CA PRO A 686 -5.18 -12.59 -25.82
C PRO A 686 -4.32 -11.34 -25.61
N VAL A 687 -4.70 -10.23 -26.25
CA VAL A 687 -4.01 -8.93 -26.12
C VAL A 687 -5.00 -7.90 -25.65
N GLY A 688 -4.71 -7.31 -24.46
CA GLY A 688 -5.45 -6.19 -23.90
C GLY A 688 -4.74 -4.86 -24.15
N TYR A 689 -5.47 -3.75 -24.01
CA TYR A 689 -4.94 -2.40 -24.18
C TYR A 689 -5.30 -1.51 -23.02
N ILE A 690 -4.32 -0.72 -22.56
CA ILE A 690 -4.52 0.32 -21.56
C ILE A 690 -4.39 1.67 -22.26
N LEU A 691 -5.43 2.51 -22.16
CA LEU A 691 -5.55 3.74 -22.94
C LEU A 691 -5.58 4.97 -22.02
N GLU A 692 -4.78 5.99 -22.33
CA GLU A 692 -4.97 7.33 -21.78
C GLU A 692 -5.92 8.12 -22.68
N THR A 693 -7.13 8.40 -22.21
CA THR A 693 -8.15 9.12 -22.98
C THR A 693 -8.30 10.55 -22.49
N TYR A 694 -8.36 11.50 -23.42
CA TYR A 694 -8.66 12.90 -23.14
C TYR A 694 -10.11 13.19 -23.52
N ARG A 695 -10.97 13.47 -22.52
CA ARG A 695 -12.35 13.86 -22.78
C ARG A 695 -12.39 15.29 -23.35
N LYS A 696 -12.80 15.47 -24.61
CA LYS A 696 -13.33 16.75 -25.07
C LYS A 696 -14.62 17.03 -24.28
N ARG A 697 -14.67 18.15 -23.53
CA ARG A 697 -15.93 18.62 -22.96
C ARG A 697 -16.91 18.86 -24.12
N LEU A 698 -17.80 17.94 -24.35
CA LEU A 698 -19.06 18.24 -25.04
C LEU A 698 -19.87 19.11 -24.06
N CYS A 699 -20.09 20.34 -24.44
CA CYS A 699 -21.07 21.21 -23.81
C CYS A 699 -22.42 20.47 -23.94
N MET A 700 -22.98 20.03 -22.83
CA MET A 700 -24.31 19.43 -22.82
C MET A 700 -25.34 20.51 -23.14
N THR A 701 -25.73 20.64 -24.38
CA THR A 701 -27.07 21.09 -24.71
C THR A 701 -27.97 19.89 -24.47
N SER A 702 -28.95 20.06 -23.61
CA SER A 702 -30.00 19.12 -23.30
C SER A 702 -30.72 18.67 -24.59
N THR A 703 -30.55 17.40 -24.96
CA THR A 703 -31.49 16.71 -25.82
C THR A 703 -31.83 15.38 -25.16
N THR A 704 -33.01 15.34 -24.61
CA THR A 704 -33.76 14.15 -24.24
C THR A 704 -33.81 13.22 -25.43
N THR A 705 -33.12 12.09 -25.36
CA THR A 705 -33.32 10.99 -26.30
C THR A 705 -34.06 9.90 -25.53
N THR A 706 -35.31 9.74 -25.86
CA THR A 706 -36.20 8.64 -25.49
C THR A 706 -35.63 7.32 -26.05
N CYS A 707 -35.35 6.36 -25.18
CA CYS A 707 -35.06 4.98 -25.56
C CYS A 707 -36.36 4.30 -25.97
N THR A 708 -36.51 4.01 -27.27
CA THR A 708 -37.51 3.04 -27.78
C THR A 708 -36.81 1.74 -28.14
N ASN A 709 -37.28 0.69 -27.46
CA ASN A 709 -37.26 -0.74 -27.84
C ASN A 709 -35.93 -1.48 -28.10
N GLY A 710 -35.59 -2.30 -27.14
CA GLY A 710 -35.26 -3.73 -27.33
C GLY A 710 -33.89 -4.07 -27.91
N THR A 711 -32.87 -3.89 -27.12
CA THR A 711 -31.63 -4.69 -27.07
C THR A 711 -30.94 -4.40 -25.77
N THR A 712 -30.26 -5.38 -25.22
CA THR A 712 -29.49 -5.39 -24.00
C THR A 712 -29.00 -4.01 -23.53
N PRO A 713 -29.14 -3.63 -22.25
CA PRO A 713 -28.70 -2.31 -21.79
C PRO A 713 -27.17 -2.22 -21.89
N GLN A 714 -26.69 -1.56 -22.92
CA GLN A 714 -25.36 -0.96 -22.88
C GLN A 714 -25.39 0.04 -21.73
N MET A 715 -24.75 -0.31 -20.63
CA MET A 715 -24.44 0.65 -19.60
C MET A 715 -23.55 1.73 -20.22
N SER A 716 -24.13 2.83 -20.69
CA SER A 716 -23.43 4.08 -20.92
C SER A 716 -23.11 4.69 -19.56
N GLY A 717 -22.28 3.98 -18.79
CA GLY A 717 -21.72 4.50 -17.57
C GLY A 717 -20.78 5.65 -17.90
N TYR A 718 -20.96 6.76 -17.24
CA TYR A 718 -20.03 7.87 -17.26
C TYR A 718 -18.71 7.46 -16.58
N TYR A 719 -17.83 6.78 -17.28
CA TYR A 719 -16.48 6.51 -16.83
C TYR A 719 -15.62 7.73 -17.14
N THR A 720 -15.32 8.52 -16.12
CA THR A 720 -14.31 9.58 -16.18
C THR A 720 -12.91 9.06 -15.88
N GLN A 721 -12.71 7.74 -15.87
CA GLN A 721 -11.41 7.11 -15.64
C GLN A 721 -11.33 5.79 -16.38
N THR A 722 -10.20 5.52 -16.96
CA THR A 722 -9.84 4.26 -17.59
C THR A 722 -10.09 3.12 -16.60
N PRO A 723 -10.93 2.14 -16.90
CA PRO A 723 -10.88 0.92 -16.11
C PRO A 723 -9.53 0.27 -16.35
N ILE A 724 -8.82 -0.04 -15.26
CA ILE A 724 -7.73 -0.99 -15.31
C ILE A 724 -8.44 -2.35 -15.34
N VAL A 725 -8.54 -2.92 -16.50
CA VAL A 725 -8.97 -4.30 -16.68
C VAL A 725 -7.73 -5.17 -16.86
#